data_582bbe0c7b5fb26692c261041a34555c
#
_entry.id   582bbe0c7b5fb26692c261041a34555c
#
_cell.length_a   1.000
_cell.length_b   1.000
_cell.length_c   1.000
_cell.angle_alpha   90.00
_cell.angle_beta   90.00
_cell.angle_gamma   90.00
#
_symmetry.space_group_name_H-M   'P 1'
#
loop_
_entity.id
_entity.type
_entity.pdbx_description
1 polymer ?
#
loop_
_entity_poly.entity_id
_entity_poly.type
_entity_poly.pdbx_seq_one_letter_code
_entity_poly.pdbx_strand_id
1 'polypeptide(L)'
;MLFVLSVYPQSPDTKESLLHKRIMLPNGWSLTPAGHSLSLGDLPLNIAVSASGEYAAVTNNGQSTQTLQLIDVVKEHVIDTVIIPRSWLGLKFSRDGKFLYASGGNDNCILKYAVDPQADPATNGRHGLVLADSIFLGKKWPEAISPAGLEIDDAAHLLYVVTKENNSLYVVDLLTKSVLQRLDLGGEGYTCLLSNDKKELYISCWGCDKLLVFDTEARKFSGEMAVGDNPNALCLAKNGRWLFVANANDNSVSVIDLRQRRVVETLNAALYAGAPPGSTSNALALSRNDRTLYVADADNNCLAVFDVSHPGEDRARGFIPVGWYPTAVQVIGKKIWVANGKGFSSMANPDGPNPVNRRETVAYQAGDVKKPKAVQYIAGLFRGTMSIIDQPNGALLADYSALVYQNTPYTKDGELTAKGEEGNPIPRKVGDSSPIRYVFYIIKENRTYDQVLGDVRQGNGDSSLMLFGSRITPNQHALVNEFVLLDNFYVDAEVSEDGHNWSMGAYATDYLEKNWPTYYGGRGGKYDGEGNREVANNKGGFIWDDCRRVGVSYRTYGEFADDYKPNIRTLQGHFCPYYTGWDLGVRDTVRVSQWKQEFDSLLAVNALPRFSTVRLGNDHTEGLKKGKPTPFAHVADNDLAVGEFVEHLSKSPIWAQSVVFILEDDAQNGPDHVDAHRSPVYIAGGLVKRHFVDHTMYSTSSVLRTIELILGLPPMTQYDAAATPLWRCFQVQPDLNVFHALPANVDLGEKNIAWNEMARKSAGLDFTKEDRIPDNLFNEILWKGIRGMDARVPAPSRAAFVKAVKD
;
A
#
# COMPACT_ATOMS: atom_id res chain seq x y z
N MET A 1 7.48 -33.96 -23.71
CA MET A 1 7.60 -33.08 -24.89
C MET A 1 8.46 -31.91 -24.43
N LEU A 2 9.75 -31.90 -24.80
CA LEU A 2 10.68 -30.86 -24.39
C LEU A 2 10.31 -29.56 -25.10
N PHE A 3 9.87 -28.55 -24.38
CA PHE A 3 9.83 -27.17 -24.91
C PHE A 3 11.26 -26.60 -24.82
N VAL A 4 11.93 -26.60 -25.94
CA VAL A 4 13.13 -25.79 -26.16
C VAL A 4 12.63 -24.34 -26.26
N LEU A 5 12.77 -23.59 -25.19
CA LEU A 5 12.65 -22.13 -25.22
C LEU A 5 13.82 -21.60 -26.06
N SER A 6 13.56 -21.32 -27.33
CA SER A 6 14.49 -20.58 -28.18
C SER A 6 14.64 -19.18 -27.60
N VAL A 7 15.81 -18.89 -27.06
CA VAL A 7 16.19 -17.51 -26.71
C VAL A 7 16.37 -16.76 -28.04
N TYR A 8 15.30 -16.14 -28.49
CA TYR A 8 15.42 -15.12 -29.53
C TYR A 8 16.12 -13.91 -28.91
N PRO A 9 17.13 -13.33 -29.55
CA PRO A 9 17.66 -12.05 -29.13
C PRO A 9 16.50 -11.06 -29.16
N GLN A 10 16.14 -10.52 -27.98
CA GLN A 10 15.09 -9.51 -27.92
C GLN A 10 15.53 -8.31 -28.76
N SER A 11 14.65 -7.84 -29.64
CA SER A 11 14.90 -6.59 -30.35
C SER A 11 15.03 -5.47 -29.31
N PRO A 12 15.96 -4.52 -29.50
CA PRO A 12 16.15 -3.43 -28.55
C PRO A 12 14.82 -2.70 -28.33
N ASP A 13 14.58 -2.26 -27.10
CA ASP A 13 13.41 -1.46 -26.74
C ASP A 13 13.30 -0.26 -27.66
N THR A 14 12.09 -0.06 -28.19
CA THR A 14 11.70 1.16 -28.86
C THR A 14 10.47 1.72 -28.18
N LYS A 15 10.25 3.02 -28.26
CA LYS A 15 9.06 3.66 -27.71
C LYS A 15 7.77 2.97 -28.19
N GLU A 16 7.70 2.62 -29.47
CA GLU A 16 6.54 1.93 -30.05
C GLU A 16 6.35 0.52 -29.49
N SER A 17 7.43 -0.28 -29.36
CA SER A 17 7.35 -1.64 -28.81
C SER A 17 6.87 -1.64 -27.35
N LEU A 18 7.28 -0.66 -26.56
CA LEU A 18 6.85 -0.52 -25.17
C LEU A 18 5.40 -0.05 -25.05
N LEU A 19 4.96 0.87 -25.91
CA LEU A 19 3.55 1.30 -25.95
C LEU A 19 2.59 0.17 -26.28
N HIS A 20 2.99 -0.78 -27.14
CA HIS A 20 2.19 -1.97 -27.44
C HIS A 20 2.02 -2.90 -26.23
N LYS A 21 2.92 -2.83 -25.26
CA LYS A 21 2.90 -3.61 -24.02
C LYS A 21 2.29 -2.84 -22.85
N ARG A 22 1.70 -1.66 -23.08
CA ARG A 22 1.17 -0.80 -22.02
C ARG A 22 0.11 -1.52 -21.21
N ILE A 23 0.26 -1.47 -19.89
CA ILE A 23 -0.63 -2.06 -18.89
C ILE A 23 -1.30 -0.94 -18.11
N MET A 24 -2.62 -1.01 -17.94
CA MET A 24 -3.38 -0.09 -17.07
C MET A 24 -3.46 -0.64 -15.66
N LEU A 25 -3.33 0.23 -14.67
CA LEU A 25 -3.46 -0.08 -13.25
C LEU A 25 -4.85 0.34 -12.71
N PRO A 26 -5.32 -0.26 -11.62
CA PRO A 26 -6.63 0.06 -11.04
C PRO A 26 -6.74 1.50 -10.52
N ASN A 27 -5.64 2.16 -10.20
CA ASN A 27 -5.60 3.58 -9.84
C ASN A 27 -5.57 4.56 -11.04
N GLY A 28 -5.71 4.08 -12.26
CA GLY A 28 -5.71 4.89 -13.48
C GLY A 28 -4.32 5.22 -14.04
N TRP A 29 -3.25 4.79 -13.40
CA TRP A 29 -1.88 4.90 -13.90
C TRP A 29 -1.60 3.78 -14.91
N SER A 30 -0.43 3.80 -15.55
CA SER A 30 -0.07 2.75 -16.49
C SER A 30 1.42 2.44 -16.47
N LEU A 31 1.78 1.28 -17.03
CA LEU A 31 3.15 0.79 -17.08
C LEU A 31 3.57 0.52 -18.52
N THR A 32 4.82 0.82 -18.84
CA THR A 32 5.52 0.40 -20.06
C THR A 32 6.93 -0.04 -19.69
N PRO A 33 7.10 -1.15 -18.94
CA PRO A 33 8.40 -1.51 -18.36
C PRO A 33 9.48 -1.71 -19.41
N ALA A 34 10.63 -1.08 -19.21
CA ALA A 34 11.81 -1.22 -20.05
C ALA A 34 12.53 -2.55 -19.81
N GLY A 35 13.27 -3.02 -20.79
CA GLY A 35 14.03 -4.25 -20.74
C GLY A 35 13.16 -5.50 -20.74
N HIS A 36 13.63 -6.53 -20.02
CA HIS A 36 12.87 -7.75 -19.82
C HIS A 36 12.70 -8.06 -18.33
N SER A 37 11.81 -8.98 -18.01
CA SER A 37 11.43 -9.27 -16.64
C SER A 37 11.71 -10.70 -16.26
N LEU A 38 12.24 -10.85 -15.02
CA LEU A 38 12.37 -12.13 -14.33
C LEU A 38 11.30 -12.17 -13.22
N SER A 39 10.55 -13.27 -13.12
CA SER A 39 9.56 -13.45 -12.06
C SER A 39 10.22 -13.66 -10.71
N LEU A 40 9.71 -12.99 -9.68
CA LEU A 40 10.12 -13.11 -8.29
C LEU A 40 8.91 -13.54 -7.41
N GLY A 41 9.13 -13.65 -6.10
CA GLY A 41 8.05 -13.66 -5.13
C GLY A 41 7.41 -12.27 -4.98
N ASP A 42 6.34 -12.15 -4.21
CA ASP A 42 5.68 -10.87 -3.98
C ASP A 42 6.49 -9.96 -3.04
N LEU A 43 6.39 -8.68 -3.26
CA LEU A 43 7.08 -7.61 -2.56
C LEU A 43 8.59 -7.89 -2.33
N PRO A 44 9.42 -8.02 -3.39
CA PRO A 44 10.87 -8.06 -3.23
C PRO A 44 11.34 -6.70 -2.69
N LEU A 45 12.08 -6.69 -1.56
CA LEU A 45 12.52 -5.44 -0.91
C LEU A 45 14.00 -5.12 -1.06
N ASN A 46 14.85 -6.09 -1.36
CA ASN A 46 16.29 -5.84 -1.47
C ASN A 46 16.97 -6.75 -2.50
N ILE A 47 18.01 -6.22 -3.12
CA ILE A 47 18.89 -6.93 -4.03
C ILE A 47 20.31 -6.83 -3.47
N ALA A 48 20.89 -7.93 -3.00
CA ALA A 48 22.31 -8.02 -2.66
C ALA A 48 23.07 -8.65 -3.83
N VAL A 49 24.26 -8.13 -4.13
CA VAL A 49 25.11 -8.63 -5.21
C VAL A 49 26.39 -9.20 -4.60
N SER A 50 26.82 -10.38 -5.06
CA SER A 50 28.08 -10.99 -4.64
C SER A 50 29.28 -10.13 -5.07
N ALA A 51 30.40 -10.23 -4.38
CA ALA A 51 31.62 -9.46 -4.71
C ALA A 51 32.15 -9.77 -6.12
N SER A 52 31.90 -10.96 -6.65
CA SER A 52 32.25 -11.33 -8.03
C SER A 52 31.31 -10.67 -9.07
N GLY A 53 30.12 -10.26 -8.67
CA GLY A 53 29.07 -9.77 -9.58
C GLY A 53 28.37 -10.87 -10.39
N GLU A 54 28.64 -12.14 -10.09
CA GLU A 54 28.07 -13.29 -10.80
C GLU A 54 26.72 -13.74 -10.24
N TYR A 55 26.45 -13.40 -8.96
CA TYR A 55 25.24 -13.79 -8.26
C TYR A 55 24.58 -12.57 -7.62
N ALA A 56 23.26 -12.59 -7.64
CA ALA A 56 22.43 -11.69 -6.88
C ALA A 56 21.47 -12.50 -5.98
N ALA A 57 21.07 -11.92 -4.87
CA ALA A 57 20.08 -12.49 -3.99
C ALA A 57 18.97 -11.46 -3.73
N VAL A 58 17.72 -11.95 -3.61
CA VAL A 58 16.53 -11.09 -3.43
C VAL A 58 15.68 -11.65 -2.31
N THR A 59 15.25 -10.79 -1.38
CA THR A 59 14.23 -11.10 -0.38
C THR A 59 12.84 -10.78 -0.94
N ASN A 60 11.88 -11.69 -0.76
CA ASN A 60 10.47 -11.50 -1.10
C ASN A 60 9.67 -11.46 0.20
N ASN A 61 9.04 -10.34 0.49
CA ASN A 61 8.53 -9.97 1.81
C ASN A 61 7.02 -9.74 1.82
N GLY A 62 6.33 -10.13 0.75
CA GLY A 62 4.90 -9.92 0.61
C GLY A 62 4.04 -10.81 1.50
N GLN A 63 2.74 -10.76 1.30
CA GLN A 63 1.76 -11.48 2.09
C GLN A 63 1.80 -12.99 1.81
N SER A 64 2.17 -13.42 0.60
CA SER A 64 2.35 -14.82 0.23
C SER A 64 3.52 -15.49 0.96
N THR A 65 3.91 -16.68 0.57
CA THR A 65 5.08 -17.37 1.15
C THR A 65 6.34 -16.53 0.94
N GLN A 66 6.92 -16.04 2.04
CA GLN A 66 8.13 -15.22 1.99
C GLN A 66 9.36 -16.08 1.69
N THR A 67 10.22 -15.59 0.83
CA THR A 67 11.34 -16.35 0.31
C THR A 67 12.60 -15.51 0.14
N LEU A 68 13.74 -16.23 0.05
CA LEU A 68 15.01 -15.72 -0.43
C LEU A 68 15.34 -16.43 -1.73
N GLN A 69 15.62 -15.68 -2.79
CA GLN A 69 15.98 -16.23 -4.10
C GLN A 69 17.44 -15.91 -4.43
N LEU A 70 18.16 -16.90 -4.93
CA LEU A 70 19.50 -16.76 -5.50
C LEU A 70 19.41 -16.75 -7.02
N ILE A 71 20.06 -15.78 -7.67
CA ILE A 71 19.97 -15.52 -9.10
C ILE A 71 21.36 -15.59 -9.73
N ASP A 72 21.51 -16.31 -10.83
CA ASP A 72 22.66 -16.25 -11.71
C ASP A 72 22.54 -14.98 -12.58
N VAL A 73 23.43 -14.03 -12.36
CA VAL A 73 23.41 -12.73 -13.06
C VAL A 73 23.75 -12.86 -14.55
N VAL A 74 24.61 -13.82 -14.89
CA VAL A 74 25.06 -14.02 -16.28
C VAL A 74 23.96 -14.67 -17.13
N LYS A 75 23.28 -15.65 -16.56
CA LYS A 75 22.18 -16.37 -17.23
C LYS A 75 20.80 -15.74 -16.98
N GLU A 76 20.72 -14.79 -16.07
CA GLU A 76 19.50 -14.06 -15.71
C GLU A 76 18.35 -15.00 -15.29
N HIS A 77 18.64 -15.96 -14.44
CA HIS A 77 17.63 -16.91 -13.95
C HIS A 77 17.81 -17.21 -12.47
N VAL A 78 16.71 -17.58 -11.82
CA VAL A 78 16.70 -18.01 -10.41
C VAL A 78 17.34 -19.40 -10.31
N ILE A 79 18.42 -19.52 -9.52
CA ILE A 79 19.12 -20.78 -9.25
C ILE A 79 18.37 -21.56 -8.18
N ASP A 80 17.97 -20.90 -7.09
CA ASP A 80 17.35 -21.53 -5.94
C ASP A 80 16.42 -20.58 -5.20
N THR A 81 15.43 -21.14 -4.50
CA THR A 81 14.46 -20.40 -3.68
C THR A 81 14.30 -21.12 -2.36
N VAL A 82 14.59 -20.45 -1.26
CA VAL A 82 14.38 -20.95 0.11
C VAL A 82 13.34 -20.13 0.85
N ILE A 83 12.56 -20.80 1.70
CA ILE A 83 11.52 -20.15 2.50
C ILE A 83 12.14 -19.53 3.74
N ILE A 84 11.81 -18.27 4.00
CA ILE A 84 12.07 -17.57 5.26
C ILE A 84 10.69 -17.21 5.86
N PRO A 85 10.30 -17.80 7.00
CA PRO A 85 8.94 -17.66 7.52
C PRO A 85 8.48 -16.21 7.79
N ARG A 86 9.42 -15.34 8.20
CA ARG A 86 9.21 -13.95 8.55
C ARG A 86 10.33 -13.08 8.00
N SER A 87 10.50 -13.09 6.67
CA SER A 87 11.57 -12.36 6.00
C SER A 87 11.42 -10.83 6.17
N TRP A 88 12.55 -10.12 6.14
CA TRP A 88 12.58 -8.68 5.99
C TRP A 88 13.74 -8.26 5.07
N LEU A 89 13.88 -6.95 4.83
CA LEU A 89 14.78 -6.40 3.80
C LEU A 89 16.28 -6.67 3.98
N GLY A 90 16.73 -6.94 5.20
CA GLY A 90 18.17 -7.11 5.49
C GLY A 90 18.80 -8.26 4.72
N LEU A 91 19.80 -7.97 3.88
CA LEU A 91 20.44 -8.95 3.02
C LEU A 91 21.87 -8.51 2.69
N LYS A 92 22.86 -9.38 2.96
CA LYS A 92 24.27 -9.08 2.68
C LYS A 92 25.09 -10.35 2.41
N PHE A 93 25.88 -10.36 1.34
CA PHE A 93 26.91 -11.39 1.14
C PHE A 93 28.13 -11.15 2.03
N SER A 94 28.79 -12.22 2.50
CA SER A 94 30.16 -12.15 2.99
C SER A 94 31.10 -11.71 1.87
N ARG A 95 32.24 -11.11 2.21
CA ARG A 95 33.20 -10.58 1.23
C ARG A 95 33.74 -11.68 0.28
N ASP A 96 33.87 -12.89 0.76
CA ASP A 96 34.33 -14.03 -0.04
C ASP A 96 33.22 -14.71 -0.87
N GLY A 97 31.97 -14.23 -0.74
CA GLY A 97 30.80 -14.74 -1.44
C GLY A 97 30.31 -16.11 -0.98
N LYS A 98 30.91 -16.72 0.03
CA LYS A 98 30.57 -18.07 0.49
C LYS A 98 29.33 -18.11 1.37
N PHE A 99 28.99 -16.99 1.97
CA PHE A 99 27.82 -16.88 2.85
C PHE A 99 26.93 -15.70 2.46
N LEU A 100 25.66 -15.88 2.70
CA LEU A 100 24.63 -14.86 2.58
C LEU A 100 23.91 -14.73 3.92
N TYR A 101 23.86 -13.52 4.45
CA TYR A 101 23.14 -13.19 5.67
C TYR A 101 21.82 -12.51 5.31
N ALA A 102 20.74 -13.02 5.89
CA ALA A 102 19.39 -12.51 5.64
C ALA A 102 18.65 -12.24 6.95
N SER A 103 17.86 -11.18 6.99
CA SER A 103 16.97 -10.89 8.12
C SER A 103 15.86 -11.94 8.22
N GLY A 104 15.65 -12.46 9.40
CA GLY A 104 14.50 -13.27 9.78
C GLY A 104 13.33 -12.43 10.32
N GLY A 105 13.36 -11.09 10.17
CA GLY A 105 12.30 -10.17 10.59
C GLY A 105 11.79 -10.46 12.00
N ASN A 106 10.49 -10.69 12.16
CA ASN A 106 9.85 -10.93 13.46
C ASN A 106 10.20 -12.29 14.12
N ASP A 107 11.03 -13.13 13.49
CA ASP A 107 11.72 -14.23 14.19
C ASP A 107 12.93 -13.74 15.01
N ASN A 108 13.25 -12.43 14.95
CA ASN A 108 14.29 -11.75 15.71
C ASN A 108 15.66 -12.40 15.58
N CYS A 109 15.99 -12.87 14.39
CA CYS A 109 17.25 -13.51 14.08
C CYS A 109 17.82 -13.07 12.74
N ILE A 110 19.13 -13.36 12.56
CA ILE A 110 19.79 -13.29 11.27
C ILE A 110 20.11 -14.70 10.83
N LEU A 111 19.71 -15.06 9.63
CA LEU A 111 19.93 -16.35 9.00
C LEU A 111 21.19 -16.29 8.16
N LYS A 112 22.08 -17.27 8.33
CA LYS A 112 23.32 -17.39 7.56
C LYS A 112 23.21 -18.59 6.63
N TYR A 113 23.20 -18.36 5.34
CA TYR A 113 23.18 -19.40 4.31
C TYR A 113 24.55 -19.60 3.72
N ALA A 114 24.98 -20.85 3.54
CA ALA A 114 26.08 -21.21 2.66
C ALA A 114 25.59 -21.11 1.20
N VAL A 115 26.43 -20.54 0.35
CA VAL A 115 26.12 -20.30 -1.06
C VAL A 115 26.88 -21.33 -1.90
N ASP A 116 26.17 -22.15 -2.67
CA ASP A 116 26.72 -23.07 -3.66
C ASP A 116 26.33 -22.65 -5.07
N PRO A 117 27.19 -21.93 -5.77
CA PRO A 117 26.86 -21.41 -7.10
C PRO A 117 26.84 -22.52 -8.20
N GLN A 118 27.31 -23.72 -7.91
CA GLN A 118 27.24 -24.86 -8.84
C GLN A 118 25.99 -25.73 -8.63
N ALA A 119 25.11 -25.29 -7.73
CA ALA A 119 23.87 -25.98 -7.45
C ALA A 119 22.82 -25.66 -8.51
N ASP A 120 22.02 -26.68 -8.81
CA ASP A 120 20.79 -26.56 -9.58
C ASP A 120 19.85 -27.64 -9.08
N PRO A 121 18.85 -27.29 -8.26
CA PRO A 121 17.90 -28.25 -7.70
C PRO A 121 17.17 -29.07 -8.76
N ALA A 122 16.95 -28.50 -9.95
CA ALA A 122 16.25 -29.16 -11.04
C ALA A 122 17.10 -30.19 -11.78
N THR A 123 18.43 -29.97 -11.93
CA THR A 123 19.30 -30.80 -12.74
C THR A 123 20.21 -31.70 -11.91
N ASN A 124 20.72 -31.22 -10.77
CA ASN A 124 21.66 -31.99 -9.94
C ASN A 124 21.19 -32.24 -8.50
N GLY A 125 19.97 -31.74 -8.14
CA GLY A 125 19.36 -31.93 -6.83
C GLY A 125 20.08 -31.21 -5.68
N ARG A 126 21.01 -30.28 -5.96
CA ARG A 126 21.76 -29.52 -4.97
C ARG A 126 21.12 -28.14 -4.81
N HIS A 127 20.97 -27.67 -3.57
CA HIS A 127 20.46 -26.35 -3.25
C HIS A 127 21.57 -25.30 -3.28
N GLY A 128 21.31 -24.18 -3.93
CA GLY A 128 22.20 -23.02 -4.02
C GLY A 128 22.30 -22.25 -2.70
N LEU A 129 21.28 -22.37 -1.84
CA LEU A 129 21.23 -21.77 -0.52
C LEU A 129 20.96 -22.84 0.52
N VAL A 130 21.90 -23.07 1.42
CA VAL A 130 21.77 -24.05 2.52
C VAL A 130 21.91 -23.30 3.84
N LEU A 131 20.90 -23.36 4.70
CA LEU A 131 20.97 -22.73 6.03
C LEU A 131 22.14 -23.35 6.82
N ALA A 132 23.17 -22.55 7.05
CA ALA A 132 24.36 -22.96 7.79
C ALA A 132 24.24 -22.62 9.27
N ASP A 133 23.58 -21.50 9.60
CA ASP A 133 23.51 -21.01 10.97
C ASP A 133 22.41 -19.95 11.19
N SER A 134 22.14 -19.61 12.47
CA SER A 134 21.23 -18.55 12.87
C SER A 134 21.81 -17.80 14.06
N ILE A 135 21.71 -16.48 14.03
CA ILE A 135 22.12 -15.56 15.11
C ILE A 135 20.87 -14.92 15.69
N PHE A 136 20.56 -15.16 16.95
CA PHE A 136 19.36 -14.67 17.61
C PHE A 136 19.65 -13.36 18.35
N LEU A 137 18.82 -12.32 18.11
CA LEU A 137 18.87 -11.05 18.85
C LEU A 137 17.92 -11.06 20.06
N GLY A 138 16.95 -11.95 20.06
CA GLY A 138 15.97 -12.15 21.12
C GLY A 138 15.01 -13.28 20.79
N LYS A 139 13.93 -13.40 21.56
CA LYS A 139 12.86 -14.35 21.29
C LYS A 139 12.05 -13.90 20.08
N LYS A 140 11.36 -14.83 19.39
CA LYS A 140 10.43 -14.51 18.33
C LYS A 140 9.31 -13.58 18.80
N TRP A 141 8.63 -12.95 17.86
CA TRP A 141 7.42 -12.18 18.14
C TRP A 141 6.51 -12.93 19.16
N PRO A 142 5.94 -12.28 20.21
CA PRO A 142 5.73 -10.83 20.35
C PRO A 142 6.88 -10.03 20.98
N GLU A 143 8.10 -10.57 21.16
CA GLU A 143 9.23 -9.70 21.47
C GLU A 143 9.56 -8.86 20.22
N ALA A 144 9.30 -7.57 20.30
CA ALA A 144 9.33 -6.66 19.17
C ALA A 144 10.76 -6.12 18.95
N ILE A 145 11.57 -6.82 18.12
CA ILE A 145 12.92 -6.41 17.71
C ILE A 145 12.94 -6.10 16.22
N SER A 146 12.60 -7.09 15.40
CA SER A 146 12.53 -7.05 13.95
C SER A 146 13.81 -6.49 13.27
N PRO A 147 14.84 -7.30 13.05
CA PRO A 147 16.01 -6.95 12.27
C PRO A 147 15.62 -6.39 10.89
N ALA A 148 16.15 -5.22 10.54
CA ALA A 148 15.99 -4.56 9.26
C ALA A 148 17.30 -4.62 8.47
N GLY A 149 17.95 -3.50 8.17
CA GLY A 149 19.21 -3.49 7.45
C GLY A 149 20.37 -4.13 8.20
N LEU A 150 21.29 -4.71 7.46
CA LEU A 150 22.50 -5.33 7.99
C LEU A 150 23.76 -4.84 7.28
N GLU A 151 24.89 -4.79 8.03
CA GLU A 151 26.22 -4.56 7.47
C GLU A 151 27.25 -5.44 8.17
N ILE A 152 28.26 -5.89 7.41
CA ILE A 152 29.25 -6.87 7.88
C ILE A 152 30.65 -6.28 7.79
N ASP A 153 31.41 -6.36 8.88
CA ASP A 153 32.85 -6.23 8.85
C ASP A 153 33.50 -7.62 9.02
N ASP A 154 33.78 -8.27 7.88
CA ASP A 154 34.42 -9.60 7.88
C ASP A 154 35.79 -9.60 8.55
N ALA A 155 36.57 -8.50 8.50
CA ALA A 155 37.90 -8.42 9.09
C ALA A 155 37.83 -8.32 10.63
N ALA A 156 36.86 -7.59 11.13
CA ALA A 156 36.63 -7.47 12.57
C ALA A 156 35.69 -8.56 13.13
N HIS A 157 35.13 -9.41 12.28
CA HIS A 157 34.10 -10.41 12.62
C HIS A 157 32.87 -9.78 13.31
N LEU A 158 32.45 -8.62 12.85
CA LEU A 158 31.31 -7.90 13.39
C LEU A 158 30.16 -7.85 12.40
N LEU A 159 28.95 -8.01 12.92
CA LEU A 159 27.70 -7.77 12.22
C LEU A 159 26.97 -6.61 12.92
N TYR A 160 26.60 -5.61 12.15
CA TYR A 160 25.77 -4.50 12.57
C TYR A 160 24.34 -4.74 12.07
N VAL A 161 23.36 -4.64 12.97
CA VAL A 161 21.97 -4.89 12.64
C VAL A 161 21.11 -3.73 13.15
N VAL A 162 20.43 -3.09 12.24
CA VAL A 162 19.43 -2.07 12.56
C VAL A 162 18.07 -2.74 12.75
N THR A 163 17.28 -2.28 13.68
CA THR A 163 15.97 -2.86 13.99
C THR A 163 14.87 -1.81 13.95
N LYS A 164 13.66 -2.23 13.49
CA LYS A 164 12.53 -1.31 13.32
C LYS A 164 11.51 -1.30 14.48
N GLU A 165 11.38 -2.40 15.25
CA GLU A 165 10.34 -2.48 16.26
C GLU A 165 10.82 -2.02 17.66
N ASN A 166 12.11 -2.11 17.94
CA ASN A 166 12.71 -1.60 19.17
C ASN A 166 13.79 -0.53 18.94
N ASN A 167 13.78 0.06 17.73
CA ASN A 167 14.52 1.27 17.38
C ASN A 167 16.01 1.21 17.76
N SER A 168 16.71 0.11 17.41
CA SER A 168 18.05 -0.12 17.97
C SER A 168 19.08 -0.49 16.90
N LEU A 169 20.34 -0.16 17.20
CA LEU A 169 21.51 -0.76 16.57
C LEU A 169 22.03 -1.90 17.45
N TYR A 170 22.19 -3.09 16.89
CA TYR A 170 22.86 -4.21 17.53
C TYR A 170 24.25 -4.40 16.90
N VAL A 171 25.27 -4.53 17.74
CA VAL A 171 26.62 -4.95 17.35
C VAL A 171 26.80 -6.39 17.81
N VAL A 172 27.05 -7.28 16.87
CA VAL A 172 27.09 -8.74 17.10
C VAL A 172 28.45 -9.29 16.71
N ASP A 173 29.03 -10.13 17.54
CA ASP A 173 30.23 -10.89 17.25
C ASP A 173 29.87 -12.13 16.43
N LEU A 174 30.41 -12.24 15.22
CA LEU A 174 30.13 -13.34 14.28
C LEU A 174 30.78 -14.67 14.67
N LEU A 175 31.82 -14.66 15.52
CA LEU A 175 32.50 -15.89 15.99
C LEU A 175 31.73 -16.52 17.15
N THR A 176 31.37 -15.71 18.13
CA THR A 176 30.64 -16.15 19.32
C THR A 176 29.12 -16.10 19.17
N LYS A 177 28.62 -15.37 18.13
CA LYS A 177 27.20 -15.10 17.87
C LYS A 177 26.50 -14.34 18.99
N SER A 178 27.25 -13.63 19.79
CA SER A 178 26.74 -12.88 20.93
C SER A 178 26.51 -11.41 20.58
N VAL A 179 25.46 -10.84 21.15
CA VAL A 179 25.24 -9.39 21.12
C VAL A 179 26.25 -8.73 22.03
N LEU A 180 27.17 -7.96 21.45
CA LEU A 180 28.18 -7.19 22.20
C LEU A 180 27.60 -5.89 22.76
N GLN A 181 26.67 -5.26 22.01
CA GLN A 181 26.10 -4.00 22.38
C GLN A 181 24.75 -3.80 21.69
N ARG A 182 23.86 -3.05 22.37
CA ARG A 182 22.62 -2.52 21.82
C ARG A 182 22.57 -1.03 22.14
N LEU A 183 22.24 -0.19 21.13
CA LEU A 183 22.07 1.25 21.28
C LEU A 183 20.71 1.66 20.71
N ASP A 184 20.08 2.65 21.35
CA ASP A 184 18.83 3.23 20.89
C ASP A 184 19.10 4.21 19.74
N LEU A 185 18.27 4.15 18.68
CA LEU A 185 18.33 5.06 17.52
C LEU A 185 17.43 6.28 17.68
N GLY A 186 16.51 6.27 18.63
CA GLY A 186 15.51 7.31 18.85
C GLY A 186 14.29 7.22 17.92
N GLY A 187 14.27 6.32 16.96
CA GLY A 187 13.18 6.05 16.02
C GLY A 187 13.47 4.79 15.21
N GLU A 188 12.54 4.41 14.33
CA GLU A 188 12.63 3.22 13.49
C GLU A 188 13.86 3.27 12.59
N GLY A 189 14.69 2.24 12.66
CA GLY A 189 15.84 2.12 11.77
C GLY A 189 15.49 1.36 10.49
N TYR A 190 15.99 1.85 9.34
CA TYR A 190 15.79 1.17 8.06
C TYR A 190 17.01 0.34 7.66
N THR A 191 18.17 0.99 7.42
CA THR A 191 19.38 0.29 6.98
C THR A 191 20.64 0.94 7.53
N CYS A 192 21.77 0.26 7.33
CA CYS A 192 23.09 0.79 7.69
C CYS A 192 24.13 0.45 6.63
N LEU A 193 25.21 1.26 6.59
CA LEU A 193 26.29 1.15 5.62
C LEU A 193 27.62 1.56 6.23
N LEU A 194 28.66 0.73 6.15
CA LEU A 194 30.01 1.06 6.62
C LEU A 194 30.72 2.04 5.67
N SER A 195 31.48 2.95 6.25
CA SER A 195 32.47 3.75 5.50
C SER A 195 33.54 2.84 4.87
N ASN A 196 34.22 3.33 3.83
CA ASN A 196 35.22 2.55 3.12
C ASN A 196 36.39 2.11 4.03
N ASP A 197 36.75 2.92 5.01
CA ASP A 197 37.79 2.61 6.03
C ASP A 197 37.26 1.86 7.24
N LYS A 198 35.92 1.61 7.25
CA LYS A 198 35.17 0.89 8.29
C LYS A 198 35.17 1.55 9.68
N LYS A 199 35.55 2.81 9.78
CA LYS A 199 35.59 3.54 11.06
C LYS A 199 34.25 4.14 11.43
N GLU A 200 33.36 4.34 10.45
CA GLU A 200 32.03 4.88 10.67
C GLU A 200 30.98 3.95 10.08
N LEU A 201 29.84 3.83 10.77
CA LEU A 201 28.62 3.22 10.25
C LEU A 201 27.57 4.30 10.14
N TYR A 202 27.04 4.47 8.92
CA TYR A 202 25.96 5.38 8.61
C TYR A 202 24.64 4.62 8.74
N ILE A 203 23.64 5.20 9.40
CA ILE A 203 22.36 4.55 9.68
C ILE A 203 21.24 5.49 9.26
N SER A 204 20.35 5.08 8.37
CA SER A 204 19.12 5.79 8.08
C SER A 204 18.10 5.48 9.18
N CYS A 205 17.69 6.53 9.90
CA CYS A 205 16.66 6.46 10.91
C CYS A 205 15.32 6.83 10.29
N TRP A 206 14.54 5.82 9.89
CA TRP A 206 13.32 5.95 9.10
C TRP A 206 12.28 6.84 9.79
N GLY A 207 12.06 6.60 11.09
CA GLY A 207 11.09 7.34 11.90
C GLY A 207 11.66 8.55 12.63
N CYS A 208 12.83 9.09 12.27
CA CYS A 208 13.38 10.28 12.92
C CYS A 208 14.07 11.28 11.99
N ASP A 209 13.91 11.14 10.67
CA ASP A 209 14.37 12.07 9.60
C ASP A 209 15.85 12.43 9.69
N LYS A 210 16.66 11.46 10.08
CA LYS A 210 18.07 11.64 10.32
C LYS A 210 18.92 10.53 9.73
N LEU A 211 20.14 10.90 9.35
CA LEU A 211 21.25 9.98 9.22
C LEU A 211 22.06 10.00 10.51
N LEU A 212 22.16 8.85 11.19
CA LEU A 212 23.01 8.69 12.38
C LEU A 212 24.39 8.21 11.96
N VAL A 213 25.44 8.66 12.69
CA VAL A 213 26.82 8.23 12.50
C VAL A 213 27.31 7.55 13.76
N PHE A 214 27.69 6.28 13.62
CA PHE A 214 28.24 5.46 14.69
C PHE A 214 29.73 5.23 14.46
N ASP A 215 30.56 5.57 15.47
CA ASP A 215 32.00 5.29 15.49
C ASP A 215 32.21 3.81 15.89
N THR A 216 32.77 3.03 14.97
CA THR A 216 32.95 1.59 15.16
C THR A 216 34.03 1.22 16.15
N GLU A 217 35.07 2.06 16.35
CA GLU A 217 36.12 1.85 17.32
C GLU A 217 35.68 2.28 18.73
N ALA A 218 35.12 3.49 18.86
CA ALA A 218 34.61 4.00 20.12
C ALA A 218 33.27 3.35 20.55
N ARG A 219 32.59 2.65 19.63
CA ARG A 219 31.29 1.97 19.81
C ARG A 219 30.21 2.90 20.39
N LYS A 220 30.10 4.09 19.83
CA LYS A 220 29.11 5.10 20.22
C LYS A 220 28.69 5.97 19.02
N PHE A 221 27.54 6.62 19.13
CA PHE A 221 27.18 7.63 18.15
C PHE A 221 28.15 8.81 18.23
N SER A 222 28.65 9.24 17.08
CA SER A 222 29.59 10.35 16.92
C SER A 222 28.97 11.60 16.28
N GLY A 223 27.72 11.49 15.80
CA GLY A 223 26.98 12.61 15.23
C GLY A 223 25.70 12.17 14.53
N GLU A 224 24.95 13.15 14.07
CA GLU A 224 23.76 12.98 13.27
C GLU A 224 23.67 14.11 12.22
N MET A 225 22.93 13.85 11.14
CA MET A 225 22.64 14.83 10.09
C MET A 225 21.15 14.78 9.76
N ALA A 226 20.46 15.92 9.79
CA ALA A 226 19.08 16.00 9.32
C ALA A 226 19.05 15.76 7.82
N VAL A 227 18.10 14.96 7.37
CA VAL A 227 17.80 14.64 5.96
C VAL A 227 16.32 14.87 5.69
N GLY A 228 15.77 14.36 4.61
CA GLY A 228 14.33 14.43 4.38
C GLY A 228 13.56 13.38 5.16
N ASP A 229 12.26 13.36 4.95
CA ASP A 229 11.28 12.55 5.65
C ASP A 229 11.33 11.08 5.17
N ASN A 230 11.18 10.14 6.08
CA ASN A 230 11.32 8.70 5.86
C ASN A 230 12.63 8.33 5.13
N PRO A 231 13.82 8.65 5.68
CA PRO A 231 15.09 8.29 5.07
C PRO A 231 15.26 6.77 5.08
N ASN A 232 15.39 6.17 3.91
CA ASN A 232 15.48 4.73 3.76
C ASN A 232 16.82 4.29 3.14
N ALA A 233 16.94 4.11 1.84
CA ALA A 233 18.13 3.57 1.19
C ALA A 233 19.35 4.50 1.27
N LEU A 234 20.53 3.90 1.43
CA LEU A 234 21.83 4.57 1.48
C LEU A 234 22.71 4.12 0.31
N CYS A 235 23.42 5.05 -0.33
CA CYS A 235 24.37 4.74 -1.39
C CYS A 235 25.64 5.58 -1.25
N LEU A 236 26.77 4.92 -0.97
CA LEU A 236 28.07 5.57 -0.79
C LEU A 236 28.88 5.55 -2.09
N ALA A 237 29.38 6.69 -2.53
CA ALA A 237 30.32 6.75 -3.65
C ALA A 237 31.66 6.10 -3.31
N LYS A 238 32.34 5.52 -4.31
CA LYS A 238 33.62 4.78 -4.14
C LYS A 238 34.74 5.60 -3.52
N ASN A 239 34.69 6.94 -3.71
CA ASN A 239 35.67 7.83 -3.11
C ASN A 239 35.47 8.05 -1.59
N GLY A 240 34.38 7.48 -1.00
CA GLY A 240 34.07 7.57 0.43
C GLY A 240 33.72 8.97 0.94
N ARG A 241 33.52 9.94 0.03
CA ARG A 241 33.19 11.32 0.41
C ARG A 241 31.70 11.61 0.29
N TRP A 242 31.04 11.06 -0.72
CA TRP A 242 29.67 11.39 -1.03
C TRP A 242 28.72 10.25 -0.63
N LEU A 243 27.74 10.57 0.17
CA LEU A 243 26.68 9.65 0.57
C LEU A 243 25.33 10.21 0.09
N PHE A 244 24.55 9.36 -0.57
CA PHE A 244 23.20 9.65 -1.02
C PHE A 244 22.22 8.95 -0.10
N VAL A 245 21.16 9.66 0.33
CA VAL A 245 20.11 9.15 1.19
C VAL A 245 18.75 9.38 0.50
N ALA A 246 18.01 8.34 0.21
CA ALA A 246 16.66 8.48 -0.32
C ALA A 246 15.70 8.85 0.81
N ASN A 247 14.85 9.85 0.56
CA ASN A 247 13.83 10.34 1.49
C ASN A 247 12.46 10.03 0.88
N ALA A 248 11.86 8.93 1.29
CA ALA A 248 10.71 8.35 0.58
C ALA A 248 9.48 9.28 0.60
N ASN A 249 9.21 9.89 1.74
CA ASN A 249 8.03 10.73 1.94
C ASN A 249 8.21 12.19 1.44
N ASP A 250 9.42 12.51 0.93
CA ASP A 250 9.80 13.84 0.41
C ASP A 250 9.99 13.90 -1.11
N ASN A 251 9.84 12.78 -1.84
CA ASN A 251 10.20 12.69 -3.25
C ASN A 251 11.64 13.16 -3.53
N SER A 252 12.59 12.89 -2.64
CA SER A 252 13.91 13.51 -2.74
C SER A 252 15.05 12.58 -2.38
N VAL A 253 16.28 13.03 -2.71
CA VAL A 253 17.53 12.41 -2.27
C VAL A 253 18.43 13.47 -1.64
N SER A 254 18.85 13.26 -0.40
CA SER A 254 19.87 14.10 0.24
C SER A 254 21.28 13.71 -0.21
N VAL A 255 22.07 14.66 -0.70
CA VAL A 255 23.49 14.52 -1.06
C VAL A 255 24.34 15.05 0.08
N ILE A 256 25.11 14.16 0.71
CA ILE A 256 25.90 14.48 1.91
C ILE A 256 27.39 14.48 1.58
N ASP A 257 28.06 15.60 1.92
CA ASP A 257 29.52 15.65 2.02
C ASP A 257 29.96 15.14 3.40
N LEU A 258 30.44 13.91 3.47
CA LEU A 258 30.87 13.27 4.71
C LEU A 258 32.07 13.97 5.37
N ARG A 259 32.90 14.70 4.59
CA ARG A 259 34.00 15.51 5.15
C ARG A 259 33.47 16.73 5.89
N GLN A 260 32.41 17.36 5.34
CA GLN A 260 31.77 18.50 5.95
C GLN A 260 30.67 18.11 6.96
N ARG A 261 30.27 16.85 6.98
CA ARG A 261 29.19 16.30 7.80
C ARG A 261 27.88 17.08 7.66
N ARG A 262 27.49 17.36 6.41
CA ARG A 262 26.24 18.07 6.10
C ARG A 262 25.68 17.72 4.74
N VAL A 263 24.37 17.88 4.62
CA VAL A 263 23.68 17.90 3.32
C VAL A 263 24.16 19.12 2.53
N VAL A 264 24.64 18.92 1.32
CA VAL A 264 25.09 19.98 0.41
C VAL A 264 24.10 20.27 -0.70
N GLU A 265 23.23 19.29 -0.98
CA GLU A 265 22.20 19.38 -2.02
C GLU A 265 21.06 18.42 -1.70
N THR A 266 19.86 18.76 -2.16
CA THR A 266 18.69 17.86 -2.17
C THR A 266 18.19 17.72 -3.60
N LEU A 267 18.26 16.52 -4.17
CA LEU A 267 17.78 16.21 -5.51
C LEU A 267 16.27 16.00 -5.44
N ASN A 268 15.55 16.62 -6.35
CA ASN A 268 14.12 16.35 -6.53
C ASN A 268 13.96 15.15 -7.48
N ALA A 269 13.46 14.03 -6.98
CA ALA A 269 13.22 12.80 -7.74
C ALA A 269 11.84 12.79 -8.43
N ALA A 270 10.90 13.67 -8.02
CA ALA A 270 9.59 13.74 -8.64
C ALA A 270 9.66 14.09 -10.13
N LEU A 271 8.64 13.71 -10.89
CA LEU A 271 8.52 14.00 -12.33
C LEU A 271 8.52 15.50 -12.63
N TYR A 272 8.04 16.32 -11.71
CA TYR A 272 7.95 17.78 -11.84
C TYR A 272 8.50 18.44 -10.58
N ALA A 273 9.21 19.55 -10.79
CA ALA A 273 9.69 20.37 -9.68
C ALA A 273 8.50 20.90 -8.85
N GLY A 274 8.59 20.76 -7.52
CA GLY A 274 7.53 21.19 -6.60
C GLY A 274 6.22 20.40 -6.72
N ALA A 275 6.28 19.16 -7.22
CA ALA A 275 5.15 18.24 -7.15
C ALA A 275 4.82 17.91 -5.67
N PRO A 276 3.55 17.65 -5.33
CA PRO A 276 3.18 17.15 -4.03
C PRO A 276 3.73 15.72 -3.81
N PRO A 277 3.67 15.15 -2.62
CA PRO A 277 4.05 13.76 -2.35
C PRO A 277 3.46 12.75 -3.33
N GLY A 278 4.05 11.55 -3.43
CA GLY A 278 3.57 10.47 -4.29
C GLY A 278 4.56 10.03 -5.37
N SER A 279 5.88 10.27 -5.18
CA SER A 279 6.92 9.59 -5.98
C SER A 279 7.53 8.41 -5.23
N THR A 280 7.73 8.55 -3.92
CA THR A 280 8.27 7.53 -3.01
C THR A 280 9.65 7.05 -3.44
N SER A 281 10.70 7.82 -3.14
CA SER A 281 12.09 7.47 -3.44
C SER A 281 12.56 6.31 -2.56
N ASN A 282 12.52 5.09 -3.10
CA ASN A 282 12.60 3.82 -2.35
C ASN A 282 13.98 3.17 -2.32
N ALA A 283 14.80 3.42 -3.34
CA ALA A 283 16.11 2.78 -3.45
C ALA A 283 17.06 3.58 -4.33
N LEU A 284 18.35 3.38 -4.12
CA LEU A 284 19.43 4.11 -4.80
C LEU A 284 20.50 3.17 -5.36
N ALA A 285 21.01 3.46 -6.55
CA ALA A 285 22.19 2.81 -7.08
C ALA A 285 23.06 3.77 -7.90
N LEU A 286 24.35 3.75 -7.67
CA LEU A 286 25.35 4.45 -8.51
C LEU A 286 25.79 3.60 -9.68
N SER A 287 25.99 4.23 -10.82
CA SER A 287 26.70 3.62 -11.95
C SER A 287 28.11 3.21 -11.55
N ARG A 288 28.73 2.29 -12.34
CA ARG A 288 30.08 1.78 -12.03
C ARG A 288 31.17 2.86 -11.90
N ASN A 289 30.99 4.02 -12.51
CA ASN A 289 31.94 5.14 -12.45
C ASN A 289 31.49 6.25 -11.51
N ASP A 290 30.48 6.05 -10.69
CA ASP A 290 29.86 6.98 -9.73
C ASP A 290 29.39 8.32 -10.35
N ARG A 291 29.09 8.35 -11.66
CA ARG A 291 28.65 9.58 -12.34
C ARG A 291 27.14 9.66 -12.53
N THR A 292 26.46 8.54 -12.42
CA THR A 292 25.01 8.48 -12.59
C THR A 292 24.40 7.82 -11.38
N LEU A 293 23.42 8.47 -10.78
CA LEU A 293 22.58 7.94 -9.73
C LEU A 293 21.22 7.54 -10.32
N TYR A 294 20.75 6.35 -9.98
CA TYR A 294 19.43 5.84 -10.26
C TYR A 294 18.64 5.82 -8.96
N VAL A 295 17.47 6.42 -8.96
CA VAL A 295 16.54 6.51 -7.82
C VAL A 295 15.28 5.76 -8.18
N ALA A 296 14.90 4.76 -7.41
CA ALA A 296 13.64 4.05 -7.64
C ALA A 296 12.48 4.85 -7.03
N ASP A 297 11.65 5.43 -7.89
CA ASP A 297 10.44 6.16 -7.51
C ASP A 297 9.26 5.21 -7.59
N ALA A 298 8.89 4.64 -6.43
CA ALA A 298 7.97 3.51 -6.32
C ALA A 298 6.59 3.84 -6.88
N ASP A 299 6.01 4.94 -6.48
CA ASP A 299 4.66 5.32 -6.86
C ASP A 299 4.57 5.98 -8.25
N ASN A 300 5.69 6.45 -8.79
CA ASN A 300 5.78 6.85 -10.19
C ASN A 300 6.14 5.69 -11.15
N ASN A 301 6.41 4.49 -10.62
CA ASN A 301 6.73 3.30 -11.40
C ASN A 301 7.91 3.51 -12.36
N CYS A 302 8.95 4.21 -11.89
CA CYS A 302 10.10 4.55 -12.73
C CYS A 302 11.39 4.64 -11.91
N LEU A 303 12.51 4.77 -12.62
CA LEU A 303 13.75 5.25 -12.05
C LEU A 303 13.98 6.70 -12.48
N ALA A 304 14.19 7.61 -11.53
CA ALA A 304 14.77 8.91 -11.82
C ALA A 304 16.29 8.77 -12.01
N VAL A 305 16.84 9.47 -13.00
CA VAL A 305 18.24 9.38 -13.41
C VAL A 305 18.91 10.73 -13.25
N PHE A 306 19.98 10.78 -12.45
CA PHE A 306 20.76 12.01 -12.21
C PHE A 306 22.22 11.88 -12.66
N ASP A 307 22.77 12.96 -13.19
CA ASP A 307 24.20 13.13 -13.34
C ASP A 307 24.76 13.69 -12.02
N VAL A 308 25.50 12.86 -11.29
CA VAL A 308 26.09 13.18 -9.99
C VAL A 308 27.62 13.27 -10.07
N SER A 309 28.13 13.64 -11.23
CA SER A 309 29.58 13.82 -11.42
C SER A 309 30.13 15.04 -10.68
N HIS A 310 29.28 15.98 -10.28
CA HIS A 310 29.65 17.22 -9.58
C HIS A 310 28.68 17.48 -8.42
N PRO A 311 28.75 16.69 -7.31
CA PRO A 311 27.86 16.83 -6.17
C PRO A 311 27.81 18.28 -5.63
N GLY A 312 26.61 18.81 -5.47
CA GLY A 312 26.33 20.23 -5.19
C GLY A 312 25.85 21.01 -6.43
N GLU A 313 25.98 20.43 -7.64
CA GLU A 313 25.48 20.95 -8.92
C GLU A 313 24.95 19.83 -9.80
N ASP A 314 24.33 18.82 -9.18
CA ASP A 314 23.84 17.61 -9.83
C ASP A 314 22.64 17.90 -10.74
N ARG A 315 22.41 17.09 -11.76
CA ARG A 315 21.40 17.36 -12.79
C ARG A 315 20.54 16.15 -13.08
N ALA A 316 19.24 16.37 -13.10
CA ALA A 316 18.29 15.38 -13.62
C ALA A 316 18.55 15.13 -15.12
N ARG A 317 18.56 13.84 -15.51
CA ARG A 317 18.81 13.40 -16.89
C ARG A 317 17.54 12.88 -17.56
N GLY A 318 16.58 12.38 -16.78
CA GLY A 318 15.35 11.80 -17.26
C GLY A 318 14.88 10.63 -16.39
N PHE A 319 13.99 9.80 -16.95
CA PHE A 319 13.34 8.71 -16.25
C PHE A 319 13.38 7.43 -17.08
N ILE A 320 13.35 6.26 -16.40
CA ILE A 320 13.27 4.93 -17.02
C ILE A 320 12.01 4.26 -16.50
N PRO A 321 11.04 3.85 -17.36
CA PRO A 321 9.84 3.16 -16.89
C PRO A 321 10.18 1.73 -16.45
N VAL A 322 9.62 1.30 -15.33
CA VAL A 322 9.81 -0.04 -14.76
C VAL A 322 8.45 -0.70 -14.43
N GLY A 323 8.45 -1.80 -13.69
CA GLY A 323 7.23 -2.43 -13.21
C GLY A 323 6.55 -1.66 -12.09
N TRP A 324 5.46 -2.20 -11.56
CA TRP A 324 4.66 -1.55 -10.52
C TRP A 324 5.38 -1.59 -9.17
N TYR A 325 5.53 -0.41 -8.56
CA TYR A 325 6.10 -0.19 -7.24
C TYR A 325 7.55 -0.68 -7.11
N PRO A 326 8.55 -0.06 -7.77
CA PRO A 326 9.96 -0.43 -7.64
C PRO A 326 10.46 -0.21 -6.21
N THR A 327 11.11 -1.25 -5.65
CA THR A 327 11.52 -1.33 -4.24
C THR A 327 13.02 -1.38 -4.04
N ALA A 328 13.76 -1.88 -5.03
CA ALA A 328 15.21 -1.97 -4.98
C ALA A 328 15.82 -1.78 -6.37
N VAL A 329 17.01 -1.21 -6.43
CA VAL A 329 17.77 -1.03 -7.68
C VAL A 329 19.25 -1.34 -7.47
N GLN A 330 19.87 -2.02 -8.45
CA GLN A 330 21.30 -2.29 -8.49
C GLN A 330 21.84 -2.13 -9.90
N VAL A 331 23.10 -1.69 -10.03
CA VAL A 331 23.81 -1.66 -11.30
C VAL A 331 24.83 -2.80 -11.34
N ILE A 332 24.56 -3.80 -12.17
CA ILE A 332 25.41 -4.98 -12.30
C ILE A 332 25.98 -5.03 -13.72
N GLY A 333 27.27 -4.86 -13.84
CA GLY A 333 27.93 -4.77 -15.15
C GLY A 333 27.46 -3.54 -15.94
N LYS A 334 26.78 -3.76 -17.06
CA LYS A 334 26.18 -2.74 -17.93
C LYS A 334 24.67 -2.67 -17.80
N LYS A 335 24.08 -3.44 -16.90
CA LYS A 335 22.63 -3.54 -16.74
C LYS A 335 22.17 -2.93 -15.42
N ILE A 336 20.96 -2.41 -15.43
CA ILE A 336 20.22 -1.93 -14.27
C ILE A 336 19.21 -3.00 -13.90
N TRP A 337 19.24 -3.45 -12.65
CA TRP A 337 18.37 -4.47 -12.10
C TRP A 337 17.41 -3.82 -11.11
N VAL A 338 16.12 -3.95 -11.33
CA VAL A 338 15.09 -3.27 -10.52
C VAL A 338 14.07 -4.27 -10.04
N ALA A 339 13.95 -4.42 -8.73
CA ALA A 339 12.88 -5.20 -8.14
C ALA A 339 11.60 -4.37 -8.08
N ASN A 340 10.48 -4.93 -8.55
CA ASN A 340 9.17 -4.30 -8.56
C ASN A 340 8.25 -5.07 -7.62
N GLY A 341 7.74 -4.39 -6.59
CA GLY A 341 7.02 -5.00 -5.47
C GLY A 341 5.68 -5.60 -5.84
N LYS A 342 4.92 -4.91 -6.68
CA LYS A 342 3.57 -5.29 -7.13
C LYS A 342 3.55 -5.87 -8.56
N GLY A 343 4.71 -6.00 -9.21
CA GLY A 343 4.88 -6.62 -10.52
C GLY A 343 4.35 -5.79 -11.68
N PHE A 344 3.24 -6.22 -12.31
CA PHE A 344 2.71 -5.56 -13.52
C PHE A 344 1.26 -5.14 -13.41
N SER A 345 0.42 -5.83 -12.66
CA SER A 345 -1.01 -5.53 -12.59
C SER A 345 -1.69 -6.26 -11.44
N SER A 346 -2.86 -5.78 -11.07
CA SER A 346 -3.87 -6.51 -10.31
C SER A 346 -4.70 -7.41 -11.23
N MET A 347 -5.60 -8.21 -10.67
CA MET A 347 -6.46 -9.13 -11.40
C MET A 347 -7.78 -9.38 -10.66
N ALA A 348 -8.74 -9.96 -11.37
CA ALA A 348 -9.95 -10.50 -10.79
C ALA A 348 -9.63 -11.63 -9.80
N ASN A 349 -10.43 -11.73 -8.74
CA ASN A 349 -10.28 -12.75 -7.70
C ASN A 349 -11.57 -13.54 -7.42
N PRO A 350 -12.22 -14.11 -8.44
CA PRO A 350 -13.50 -14.82 -8.28
C PRO A 350 -13.36 -16.08 -7.42
N ASP A 351 -12.15 -16.64 -7.31
CA ASP A 351 -11.84 -17.78 -6.44
C ASP A 351 -11.37 -17.34 -5.03
N GLY A 352 -11.22 -16.08 -4.81
CA GLY A 352 -10.86 -15.53 -3.50
C GLY A 352 -12.10 -15.03 -2.78
N PRO A 353 -12.05 -14.94 -1.50
CA PRO A 353 -11.06 -15.44 -0.54
C PRO A 353 -11.24 -16.92 -0.17
N ASN A 354 -12.11 -17.63 -0.81
CA ASN A 354 -12.28 -19.06 -0.61
C ASN A 354 -11.38 -19.86 -1.57
N PRO A 355 -10.45 -20.72 -1.10
CA PRO A 355 -9.45 -21.38 -1.93
C PRO A 355 -10.04 -22.48 -2.82
N VAL A 356 -10.66 -22.11 -3.93
CA VAL A 356 -11.25 -23.06 -4.90
C VAL A 356 -10.22 -23.46 -5.95
N ASN A 357 -9.52 -22.50 -6.55
CA ASN A 357 -8.47 -22.74 -7.53
C ASN A 357 -7.09 -22.35 -6.96
N ARG A 358 -6.08 -23.15 -7.30
CA ARG A 358 -4.71 -22.97 -6.77
C ARG A 358 -3.89 -22.07 -7.66
N ARG A 359 -4.24 -20.79 -7.75
CA ARG A 359 -3.44 -19.81 -8.49
C ARG A 359 -2.38 -19.16 -7.63
N GLU A 360 -2.69 -18.91 -6.36
CA GLU A 360 -1.79 -18.32 -5.38
C GLU A 360 -1.64 -19.20 -4.16
N THR A 361 -0.50 -19.11 -3.51
CA THR A 361 -0.22 -19.82 -2.28
C THR A 361 0.17 -18.82 -1.20
N VAL A 362 -0.66 -18.68 -0.19
CA VAL A 362 -0.46 -17.75 0.92
C VAL A 362 -0.38 -18.51 2.26
N ALA A 363 0.36 -17.96 3.21
CA ALA A 363 0.37 -18.42 4.58
C ALA A 363 -0.72 -17.70 5.37
N TYR A 364 -1.65 -18.45 5.97
CA TYR A 364 -2.71 -17.86 6.80
C TYR A 364 -2.16 -17.22 8.07
N GLN A 365 -1.09 -17.78 8.61
CA GLN A 365 -0.41 -17.36 9.83
C GLN A 365 1.07 -17.70 9.73
N ALA A 366 1.90 -17.04 10.49
CA ALA A 366 3.35 -17.28 10.49
C ALA A 366 3.78 -18.74 10.72
N GLY A 367 2.97 -19.55 11.42
CA GLY A 367 3.22 -20.97 11.61
C GLY A 367 2.81 -21.88 10.45
N ASP A 368 2.03 -21.36 9.50
CA ASP A 368 1.43 -22.15 8.41
C ASP A 368 2.31 -22.26 7.16
N VAL A 369 3.52 -21.73 7.19
CA VAL A 369 4.47 -21.73 6.05
C VAL A 369 4.68 -23.12 5.47
N LYS A 370 4.64 -24.16 6.29
CA LYS A 370 4.79 -25.57 5.85
C LYS A 370 3.51 -26.13 5.20
N LYS A 371 2.39 -25.45 5.36
CA LYS A 371 1.07 -25.86 4.85
C LYS A 371 0.34 -24.67 4.24
N PRO A 372 0.93 -24.00 3.26
CA PRO A 372 0.29 -22.84 2.64
C PRO A 372 -1.01 -23.25 1.96
N LYS A 373 -2.01 -22.40 1.99
CA LYS A 373 -3.26 -22.56 1.25
C LYS A 373 -3.22 -21.77 -0.05
N ALA A 374 -3.86 -22.33 -1.07
CA ALA A 374 -4.04 -21.66 -2.35
C ALA A 374 -5.32 -20.81 -2.28
N VAL A 375 -5.21 -19.55 -2.60
CA VAL A 375 -6.30 -18.57 -2.56
C VAL A 375 -6.10 -17.52 -3.66
N GLN A 376 -7.16 -16.74 -3.91
CA GLN A 376 -7.11 -15.53 -4.74
C GLN A 376 -7.39 -14.30 -3.86
N TYR A 377 -6.69 -14.18 -2.77
CA TYR A 377 -6.81 -13.04 -1.86
C TYR A 377 -6.05 -11.84 -2.41
N ILE A 378 -6.63 -10.64 -2.38
CA ILE A 378 -6.08 -9.40 -2.95
C ILE A 378 -4.63 -9.19 -2.58
N ALA A 379 -4.30 -9.29 -1.31
CA ALA A 379 -2.95 -9.08 -0.79
C ALA A 379 -1.92 -10.12 -1.27
N GLY A 380 -2.36 -11.28 -1.78
CA GLY A 380 -1.52 -12.34 -2.31
C GLY A 380 -1.54 -12.49 -3.84
N LEU A 381 -2.22 -11.58 -4.56
CA LEU A 381 -2.32 -11.63 -6.02
C LEU A 381 -1.13 -10.98 -6.72
N PHE A 382 -0.44 -10.08 -6.06
CA PHE A 382 0.72 -9.41 -6.64
C PHE A 382 1.89 -10.37 -6.81
N ARG A 383 2.54 -10.24 -7.96
CA ARG A 383 3.75 -10.99 -8.30
C ARG A 383 4.90 -10.03 -8.49
N GLY A 384 5.88 -10.09 -7.60
CA GLY A 384 7.11 -9.34 -7.78
C GLY A 384 7.84 -9.71 -9.06
N THR A 385 8.52 -8.76 -9.64
CA THR A 385 9.34 -8.96 -10.85
C THR A 385 10.68 -8.26 -10.71
N MET A 386 11.66 -8.73 -11.48
CA MET A 386 12.94 -8.05 -11.68
C MET A 386 12.98 -7.50 -13.09
N SER A 387 12.97 -6.19 -13.28
CA SER A 387 13.29 -5.57 -14.56
C SER A 387 14.80 -5.58 -14.75
N ILE A 388 15.26 -6.10 -15.88
CA ILE A 388 16.67 -6.13 -16.28
C ILE A 388 16.82 -5.29 -17.53
N ILE A 389 17.50 -4.14 -17.41
CA ILE A 389 17.51 -3.06 -18.38
C ILE A 389 18.94 -2.74 -18.79
N ASP A 390 19.26 -2.73 -20.07
CA ASP A 390 20.53 -2.21 -20.55
C ASP A 390 20.61 -0.70 -20.27
N GLN A 391 21.77 -0.21 -19.83
CA GLN A 391 21.93 1.22 -19.56
C GLN A 391 21.63 2.03 -20.84
N PRO A 392 20.60 2.92 -20.82
CA PRO A 392 20.18 3.62 -22.02
C PRO A 392 21.21 4.69 -22.42
N ASN A 393 21.36 4.92 -23.73
CA ASN A 393 22.01 6.11 -24.23
C ASN A 393 21.06 7.33 -24.10
N GLY A 394 21.55 8.53 -24.44
CA GLY A 394 20.76 9.75 -24.27
C GLY A 394 19.45 9.79 -25.08
N ALA A 395 19.42 9.22 -26.28
CA ALA A 395 18.22 9.18 -27.11
C ALA A 395 17.16 8.23 -26.53
N LEU A 396 17.58 7.01 -26.14
CA LEU A 396 16.69 6.04 -25.52
C LEU A 396 16.17 6.51 -24.16
N LEU A 397 17.02 7.22 -23.36
CA LEU A 397 16.59 7.82 -22.10
C LEU A 397 15.51 8.91 -22.31
N ALA A 398 15.61 9.68 -23.38
CA ALA A 398 14.58 10.66 -23.74
C ALA A 398 13.25 9.98 -24.13
N ASP A 399 13.30 8.88 -24.88
CA ASP A 399 12.11 8.07 -25.22
C ASP A 399 11.49 7.44 -23.96
N TYR A 400 12.30 6.90 -23.07
CA TYR A 400 11.85 6.35 -21.79
C TYR A 400 11.20 7.42 -20.92
N SER A 401 11.79 8.60 -20.83
CA SER A 401 11.22 9.72 -20.08
C SER A 401 9.85 10.12 -20.63
N ALA A 402 9.73 10.21 -21.96
CA ALA A 402 8.44 10.51 -22.60
C ALA A 402 7.37 9.44 -22.31
N LEU A 403 7.74 8.16 -22.16
CA LEU A 403 6.84 7.09 -21.75
C LEU A 403 6.42 7.23 -20.29
N VAL A 404 7.34 7.55 -19.37
CA VAL A 404 7.01 7.77 -17.95
C VAL A 404 6.00 8.90 -17.80
N TYR A 405 6.19 10.03 -18.48
CA TYR A 405 5.21 11.12 -18.50
C TYR A 405 3.85 10.71 -19.08
N GLN A 406 3.82 9.80 -20.06
CA GLN A 406 2.57 9.28 -20.64
C GLN A 406 1.87 8.24 -19.74
N ASN A 407 2.63 7.54 -18.92
CA ASN A 407 2.12 6.56 -17.96
C ASN A 407 1.48 7.20 -16.75
N THR A 408 1.90 8.42 -16.43
CA THR A 408 1.50 9.16 -15.24
C THR A 408 0.43 10.19 -15.62
N PRO A 409 -0.78 10.10 -15.09
CA PRO A 409 -1.85 11.07 -15.41
C PRO A 409 -1.62 12.44 -14.75
N TYR A 410 -0.75 12.53 -13.72
CA TYR A 410 -0.40 13.78 -13.06
C TYR A 410 0.44 14.69 -13.96
N THR A 411 0.10 16.00 -13.95
CA THR A 411 0.92 17.06 -14.54
C THR A 411 0.94 18.28 -13.61
N LYS A 412 2.07 18.96 -13.51
CA LYS A 412 2.18 20.17 -12.66
C LYS A 412 1.22 21.28 -13.08
N ASP A 413 1.05 21.48 -14.38
CA ASP A 413 0.14 22.49 -14.93
C ASP A 413 -1.34 22.15 -14.66
N GLY A 414 -1.65 20.85 -14.52
CA GLY A 414 -2.98 20.34 -14.22
C GLY A 414 -3.33 20.31 -12.73
N GLU A 415 -2.35 20.43 -11.84
CA GLU A 415 -2.49 20.19 -10.39
C GLU A 415 -3.65 20.95 -9.73
N LEU A 416 -3.79 22.24 -10.04
CA LEU A 416 -4.83 23.09 -9.47
C LEU A 416 -6.10 23.17 -10.34
N THR A 417 -6.18 22.36 -11.40
CA THR A 417 -7.32 22.30 -12.31
C THR A 417 -7.80 20.85 -12.46
N ALA A 418 -9.01 20.68 -12.92
CA ALA A 418 -9.56 19.35 -13.15
C ALA A 418 -10.46 19.33 -14.39
N LYS A 419 -10.68 18.15 -14.94
CA LYS A 419 -11.70 17.93 -15.98
C LYS A 419 -13.08 18.22 -15.38
N GLY A 420 -13.97 18.77 -16.18
CA GLY A 420 -15.33 19.12 -15.74
C GLY A 420 -16.08 19.86 -16.82
N GLU A 421 -17.33 20.22 -16.53
CA GLU A 421 -18.25 20.95 -17.39
C GLU A 421 -18.52 22.32 -16.81
N GLU A 422 -18.66 23.33 -17.66
CA GLU A 422 -18.95 24.68 -17.22
C GLU A 422 -20.35 24.75 -16.58
N GLY A 423 -20.42 25.41 -15.43
CA GLY A 423 -21.68 25.50 -14.65
C GLY A 423 -21.98 24.27 -13.79
N ASN A 424 -21.15 23.23 -13.83
CA ASN A 424 -21.29 22.06 -12.97
C ASN A 424 -21.07 22.44 -11.49
N PRO A 425 -21.79 21.84 -10.53
CA PRO A 425 -21.55 22.03 -9.10
C PRO A 425 -20.12 21.75 -8.65
N ILE A 426 -19.42 20.85 -9.34
CA ILE A 426 -18.02 20.54 -9.06
C ILE A 426 -17.12 21.53 -9.80
N PRO A 427 -16.36 22.38 -9.11
CA PRO A 427 -15.45 23.33 -9.72
C PRO A 427 -14.37 22.67 -10.57
N ARG A 428 -13.91 23.36 -11.59
CA ARG A 428 -12.79 22.91 -12.44
C ARG A 428 -11.44 23.45 -11.98
N LYS A 429 -11.43 24.29 -10.96
CA LYS A 429 -10.21 24.89 -10.42
C LYS A 429 -10.31 24.99 -8.91
N VAL A 430 -9.22 24.70 -8.25
CA VAL A 430 -9.05 24.86 -6.81
C VAL A 430 -9.33 26.31 -6.41
N GLY A 431 -10.17 26.51 -5.39
CA GLY A 431 -10.57 27.82 -4.89
C GLY A 431 -11.74 28.46 -5.62
N ASP A 432 -12.23 27.91 -6.74
CA ASP A 432 -13.49 28.34 -7.32
C ASP A 432 -14.66 27.92 -6.41
N SER A 433 -15.72 28.70 -6.42
CA SER A 433 -16.87 28.46 -5.55
C SER A 433 -17.74 27.29 -6.02
N SER A 434 -18.14 26.43 -5.10
CA SER A 434 -19.16 25.39 -5.29
C SER A 434 -20.47 25.82 -4.61
N PRO A 435 -21.65 25.48 -5.19
CA PRO A 435 -22.92 25.59 -4.49
C PRO A 435 -23.05 24.56 -3.34
N ILE A 436 -22.22 23.52 -3.33
CA ILE A 436 -22.16 22.52 -2.27
C ILE A 436 -21.32 23.08 -1.12
N ARG A 437 -21.93 23.19 0.06
CA ARG A 437 -21.28 23.75 1.26
C ARG A 437 -20.88 22.72 2.27
N TYR A 438 -21.59 21.61 2.34
CA TYR A 438 -21.42 20.57 3.36
C TYR A 438 -21.11 19.25 2.68
N VAL A 439 -19.99 18.68 3.06
CA VAL A 439 -19.50 17.39 2.55
C VAL A 439 -19.43 16.41 3.71
N PHE A 440 -20.09 15.27 3.55
CA PHE A 440 -20.01 14.13 4.45
C PHE A 440 -19.29 13.01 3.73
N TYR A 441 -18.31 12.42 4.39
CA TYR A 441 -17.47 11.38 3.84
C TYR A 441 -17.51 10.18 4.78
N ILE A 442 -18.19 9.12 4.36
CA ILE A 442 -18.44 7.92 5.17
C ILE A 442 -17.55 6.81 4.66
N ILE A 443 -16.75 6.24 5.56
CA ILE A 443 -15.90 5.07 5.30
C ILE A 443 -16.52 3.84 5.96
N LYS A 444 -16.61 2.77 5.18
CA LYS A 444 -17.12 1.45 5.55
C LYS A 444 -15.99 0.42 5.44
N GLU A 445 -16.27 -0.87 5.70
CA GLU A 445 -15.26 -1.90 5.88
C GLU A 445 -15.39 -3.07 4.89
N ASN A 446 -14.44 -3.13 3.98
CA ASN A 446 -13.91 -4.30 3.29
C ASN A 446 -14.90 -5.05 2.38
N ARG A 447 -15.62 -4.37 1.45
CA ARG A 447 -16.50 -5.06 0.50
C ARG A 447 -16.12 -4.80 -0.95
N THR A 448 -16.17 -5.87 -1.76
CA THR A 448 -16.11 -5.74 -3.22
C THR A 448 -17.47 -5.37 -3.81
N TYR A 449 -17.46 -4.82 -5.02
CA TYR A 449 -18.67 -4.50 -5.78
C TYR A 449 -19.58 -5.72 -5.94
N ASP A 450 -19.04 -6.86 -6.38
CA ASP A 450 -19.83 -8.07 -6.63
C ASP A 450 -20.44 -8.67 -5.35
N GLN A 451 -19.79 -8.49 -4.20
CA GLN A 451 -20.36 -8.98 -2.93
C GLN A 451 -21.68 -8.31 -2.57
N VAL A 452 -21.83 -7.03 -2.92
CA VAL A 452 -22.99 -6.21 -2.51
C VAL A 452 -23.90 -5.91 -3.69
N LEU A 453 -23.37 -5.41 -4.80
CA LEU A 453 -24.12 -4.92 -5.95
C LEU A 453 -24.10 -5.88 -7.15
N GLY A 454 -23.65 -7.11 -6.96
CA GLY A 454 -23.58 -8.11 -8.03
C GLY A 454 -24.91 -8.46 -8.70
N ASP A 455 -26.06 -8.17 -8.06
CA ASP A 455 -27.41 -8.36 -8.58
C ASP A 455 -28.02 -7.09 -9.22
N VAL A 456 -27.31 -5.97 -9.23
CA VAL A 456 -27.79 -4.72 -9.86
C VAL A 456 -27.66 -4.83 -11.38
N ARG A 457 -28.77 -4.97 -12.07
CA ARG A 457 -28.81 -5.29 -13.52
C ARG A 457 -28.25 -4.20 -14.44
N GLN A 458 -28.27 -2.94 -14.01
CA GLN A 458 -27.78 -1.80 -14.77
C GLN A 458 -26.26 -1.70 -14.78
N GLY A 459 -25.58 -2.34 -13.80
CA GLY A 459 -24.15 -2.34 -13.64
C GLY A 459 -23.49 -3.62 -14.14
N ASN A 460 -22.16 -3.62 -14.15
CA ASN A 460 -21.34 -4.76 -14.50
C ASN A 460 -21.12 -5.67 -13.27
N GLY A 461 -22.17 -6.30 -12.74
CA GLY A 461 -22.13 -7.19 -11.60
C GLY A 461 -22.16 -8.68 -11.94
N ASP A 462 -21.59 -9.52 -11.06
CA ASP A 462 -21.74 -10.97 -11.09
C ASP A 462 -22.48 -11.45 -9.84
N SER A 463 -23.78 -11.75 -10.01
CA SER A 463 -24.64 -12.20 -8.90
C SER A 463 -24.22 -13.55 -8.29
N SER A 464 -23.39 -14.32 -8.99
CA SER A 464 -22.87 -15.58 -8.43
C SER A 464 -21.83 -15.35 -7.33
N LEU A 465 -21.19 -14.18 -7.29
CA LEU A 465 -20.22 -13.77 -6.28
C LEU A 465 -20.85 -13.01 -5.11
N MET A 466 -22.11 -12.62 -5.25
CA MET A 466 -22.84 -11.82 -4.26
C MET A 466 -22.98 -12.57 -2.93
N LEU A 467 -22.70 -11.88 -1.83
CA LEU A 467 -22.95 -12.34 -0.46
C LEU A 467 -24.09 -11.56 0.21
N PHE A 468 -24.19 -10.26 -0.05
CA PHE A 468 -25.04 -9.31 0.65
C PHE A 468 -25.91 -8.51 -0.34
N GLY A 469 -26.66 -9.20 -1.20
CA GLY A 469 -27.52 -8.56 -2.20
C GLY A 469 -28.73 -7.82 -1.60
N SER A 470 -29.64 -7.39 -2.43
CA SER A 470 -30.75 -6.48 -2.14
C SER A 470 -31.63 -6.87 -0.91
N ARG A 471 -31.69 -8.15 -0.56
CA ARG A 471 -32.37 -8.59 0.67
C ARG A 471 -31.65 -8.10 1.94
N ILE A 472 -30.32 -8.05 1.93
CA ILE A 472 -29.49 -7.69 3.08
C ILE A 472 -29.18 -6.20 3.07
N THR A 473 -29.01 -5.64 1.89
CA THR A 473 -28.62 -4.24 1.68
C THR A 473 -29.65 -3.44 0.89
N PRO A 474 -30.94 -3.37 1.34
CA PRO A 474 -31.99 -2.67 0.61
C PRO A 474 -31.72 -1.18 0.44
N ASN A 475 -31.07 -0.51 1.42
CA ASN A 475 -30.77 0.92 1.35
C ASN A 475 -29.62 1.22 0.39
N GLN A 476 -28.57 0.44 0.37
CA GLN A 476 -27.46 0.57 -0.58
C GLN A 476 -27.97 0.35 -2.01
N HIS A 477 -28.88 -0.62 -2.22
CA HIS A 477 -29.54 -0.81 -3.51
C HIS A 477 -30.49 0.34 -3.87
N ALA A 478 -31.22 0.90 -2.91
CA ALA A 478 -32.04 2.08 -3.14
C ALA A 478 -31.18 3.28 -3.54
N LEU A 479 -30.05 3.50 -2.87
CA LEU A 479 -29.13 4.61 -3.18
C LEU A 479 -28.61 4.54 -4.63
N VAL A 480 -28.13 3.39 -5.09
CA VAL A 480 -27.64 3.28 -6.48
C VAL A 480 -28.76 3.32 -7.51
N ASN A 481 -29.99 2.94 -7.15
CA ASN A 481 -31.15 3.03 -8.04
C ASN A 481 -31.75 4.45 -8.07
N GLU A 482 -31.77 5.15 -6.95
CA GLU A 482 -32.34 6.50 -6.87
C GLU A 482 -31.35 7.60 -7.29
N PHE A 483 -30.07 7.42 -7.03
CA PHE A 483 -29.02 8.40 -7.35
C PHE A 483 -28.11 7.89 -8.48
N VAL A 484 -26.86 7.59 -8.17
CA VAL A 484 -25.85 7.22 -9.15
C VAL A 484 -25.34 5.81 -8.90
N LEU A 485 -25.32 5.00 -9.94
CA LEU A 485 -24.62 3.73 -9.97
C LEU A 485 -23.25 3.90 -10.63
N LEU A 486 -22.18 3.61 -9.88
CA LEU A 486 -20.83 3.53 -10.40
C LEU A 486 -20.38 2.07 -10.35
N ASP A 487 -20.19 1.44 -11.50
CA ASP A 487 -19.81 0.02 -11.60
C ASP A 487 -18.35 -0.20 -11.99
N ASN A 488 -17.58 0.88 -12.04
CA ASN A 488 -16.18 0.90 -12.43
C ASN A 488 -15.37 1.76 -11.46
N PHE A 489 -15.60 1.53 -10.13
CA PHE A 489 -14.91 2.20 -9.04
C PHE A 489 -13.95 1.25 -8.34
N TYR A 490 -12.76 1.74 -8.02
CA TYR A 490 -11.67 0.98 -7.41
C TYR A 490 -11.15 1.68 -6.16
N VAL A 491 -10.94 0.94 -5.09
CA VAL A 491 -10.17 1.43 -3.95
C VAL A 491 -8.68 1.47 -4.32
N ASP A 492 -7.95 2.43 -3.79
CA ASP A 492 -6.51 2.60 -4.08
C ASP A 492 -5.63 1.73 -3.17
N ALA A 493 -6.23 1.09 -2.15
CA ALA A 493 -5.59 0.29 -1.13
C ALA A 493 -5.80 -1.22 -1.30
N GLU A 494 -4.96 -2.00 -0.68
CA GLU A 494 -5.06 -3.46 -0.63
C GLU A 494 -5.74 -3.99 0.64
N VAL A 495 -5.55 -3.30 1.78
CA VAL A 495 -6.02 -3.70 3.12
C VAL A 495 -6.36 -2.45 3.95
N SER A 496 -7.04 -2.61 5.11
CA SER A 496 -7.49 -1.45 5.90
C SER A 496 -6.33 -0.62 6.45
N GLU A 497 -5.17 -1.21 6.77
CA GLU A 497 -4.01 -0.46 7.30
C GLU A 497 -3.51 0.63 6.35
N ASP A 498 -3.52 0.39 5.04
CA ASP A 498 -3.23 1.41 4.04
C ASP A 498 -4.52 2.11 3.54
N GLY A 499 -5.69 1.45 3.62
CA GLY A 499 -6.98 1.93 3.14
C GLY A 499 -7.45 3.22 3.77
N HIS A 500 -7.43 3.31 5.09
CA HIS A 500 -7.77 4.55 5.79
C HIS A 500 -6.77 5.67 5.51
N ASN A 501 -5.48 5.35 5.33
CA ASN A 501 -4.48 6.34 4.92
C ASN A 501 -4.73 6.83 3.48
N TRP A 502 -5.04 5.94 2.54
CA TRP A 502 -5.45 6.32 1.19
C TRP A 502 -6.73 7.16 1.20
N SER A 503 -7.72 6.78 2.00
CA SER A 503 -9.01 7.47 2.08
C SER A 503 -8.91 8.89 2.67
N MET A 504 -7.94 9.13 3.56
CA MET A 504 -7.79 10.43 4.23
C MET A 504 -6.60 11.24 3.73
N GLY A 505 -5.65 10.63 3.03
CA GLY A 505 -4.41 11.27 2.60
C GLY A 505 -4.04 11.08 1.14
N ALA A 506 -4.85 10.34 0.36
CA ALA A 506 -4.57 9.97 -1.04
C ALA A 506 -3.18 9.32 -1.25
N TYR A 507 -2.67 8.63 -0.24
CA TYR A 507 -1.32 8.09 -0.25
C TYR A 507 -1.06 7.21 0.97
N ALA A 508 -0.38 6.10 0.77
CA ALA A 508 0.23 5.29 1.83
C ALA A 508 1.75 5.45 1.77
N THR A 509 2.40 5.70 2.90
CA THR A 509 3.85 5.89 2.95
C THR A 509 4.59 4.59 2.61
N ASP A 510 5.87 4.69 2.26
CA ASP A 510 6.73 3.52 2.02
C ASP A 510 6.82 2.61 3.26
N TYR A 511 6.60 3.17 4.45
CA TYR A 511 6.52 2.42 5.69
C TYR A 511 5.31 1.48 5.69
N LEU A 512 4.11 1.99 5.43
CA LEU A 512 2.88 1.18 5.38
C LEU A 512 2.98 0.12 4.28
N GLU A 513 3.29 0.53 3.05
CA GLU A 513 3.38 -0.36 1.88
C GLU A 513 4.36 -1.54 2.07
N LYS A 514 5.42 -1.35 2.83
CA LYS A 514 6.39 -2.42 3.14
C LYS A 514 5.97 -3.28 4.33
N ASN A 515 5.18 -2.76 5.28
CA ASN A 515 4.91 -3.43 6.56
C ASN A 515 3.58 -4.17 6.61
N TRP A 516 2.49 -3.65 6.00
CA TRP A 516 1.19 -4.31 6.07
C TRP A 516 1.24 -5.80 5.65
N PRO A 517 2.05 -6.26 4.65
CA PRO A 517 2.08 -7.67 4.27
C PRO A 517 2.59 -8.59 5.38
N THR A 518 3.43 -8.09 6.27
CA THR A 518 3.92 -8.86 7.43
C THR A 518 2.82 -9.03 8.47
N TYR A 519 2.10 -7.96 8.77
CA TYR A 519 0.99 -7.95 9.72
C TYR A 519 -0.17 -8.83 9.24
N TYR A 520 -0.70 -8.57 8.05
CA TYR A 520 -1.80 -9.33 7.45
C TYR A 520 -1.43 -10.77 7.07
N GLY A 521 -0.17 -11.06 6.88
CA GLY A 521 0.36 -12.43 6.75
C GLY A 521 0.42 -13.21 8.06
N GLY A 522 -0.03 -12.64 9.19
CA GLY A 522 0.02 -13.27 10.51
C GLY A 522 1.45 -13.50 11.01
N ARG A 523 2.41 -12.69 10.56
CA ARG A 523 3.84 -12.83 10.87
C ARG A 523 4.31 -11.93 12.01
N GLY A 524 3.38 -11.30 12.70
CA GLY A 524 3.66 -10.30 13.74
C GLY A 524 3.69 -8.88 13.17
N GLY A 525 3.97 -7.91 14.00
CA GLY A 525 3.83 -6.50 13.70
C GLY A 525 2.61 -5.90 14.43
N LYS A 526 2.38 -4.63 14.21
CA LYS A 526 1.27 -3.87 14.78
C LYS A 526 0.50 -3.21 13.65
N TYR A 527 -0.74 -2.86 13.91
CA TYR A 527 -1.50 -1.97 13.06
C TYR A 527 -0.97 -0.54 13.26
N ASP A 528 -0.31 -0.02 12.26
CA ASP A 528 0.41 1.25 12.32
C ASP A 528 -0.30 2.37 11.51
N GLY A 529 -1.41 2.06 10.83
CA GLY A 529 -2.25 3.00 10.10
C GLY A 529 -3.03 3.97 10.98
N GLU A 530 -3.84 4.84 10.41
CA GLU A 530 -4.76 5.76 11.07
C GLU A 530 -4.10 6.69 12.11
N GLY A 531 -2.87 7.13 11.86
CA GLY A 531 -2.14 8.02 12.77
C GLY A 531 -1.56 7.34 14.01
N ASN A 532 -1.64 6.02 14.12
CA ASN A 532 -1.12 5.28 15.27
C ASN A 532 0.40 5.30 15.38
N ARG A 533 1.10 5.57 14.25
CA ARG A 533 2.56 5.66 14.21
C ARG A 533 3.02 6.79 13.29
N GLU A 534 3.89 7.67 13.79
CA GLU A 534 4.33 8.88 13.08
C GLU A 534 4.99 8.56 11.74
N VAL A 535 5.86 7.56 11.67
CA VAL A 535 6.54 7.14 10.44
C VAL A 535 5.58 6.64 9.34
N ALA A 536 4.37 6.28 9.71
CA ALA A 536 3.30 5.87 8.79
C ALA A 536 2.47 7.05 8.28
N ASN A 537 2.62 8.25 8.86
CA ASN A 537 1.83 9.41 8.50
C ASN A 537 2.42 10.14 7.30
N ASN A 538 1.55 10.67 6.44
CA ASN A 538 1.96 11.49 5.32
C ASN A 538 2.61 12.79 5.81
N LYS A 539 3.74 13.19 5.24
CA LYS A 539 4.43 14.43 5.58
C LYS A 539 3.53 15.66 5.44
N GLY A 540 2.73 15.72 4.40
CA GLY A 540 1.76 16.78 4.18
C GLY A 540 0.60 16.78 5.16
N GLY A 541 0.44 15.71 5.93
CA GLY A 541 -0.74 15.43 6.74
C GLY A 541 -1.85 14.78 5.92
N PHE A 542 -3.05 14.87 6.45
CA PHE A 542 -4.27 14.31 5.87
C PHE A 542 -5.24 15.43 5.46
N ILE A 543 -6.35 15.11 4.85
CA ILE A 543 -7.35 16.08 4.36
C ILE A 543 -7.78 17.10 5.43
N TRP A 544 -7.77 16.74 6.70
CA TRP A 544 -8.06 17.67 7.80
C TRP A 544 -6.97 18.72 7.99
N ASP A 545 -5.70 18.39 7.67
CA ASP A 545 -4.61 19.36 7.70
C ASP A 545 -4.77 20.39 6.60
N ASP A 546 -5.23 19.99 5.41
CA ASP A 546 -5.57 20.90 4.33
C ASP A 546 -6.77 21.78 4.68
N CYS A 547 -7.82 21.17 5.26
CA CYS A 547 -8.94 21.94 5.78
C CYS A 547 -8.47 23.04 6.76
N ARG A 548 -7.58 22.69 7.68
CA ARG A 548 -7.01 23.65 8.64
C ARG A 548 -6.20 24.75 7.96
N ARG A 549 -5.36 24.40 6.97
CA ARG A 549 -4.52 25.36 6.22
C ARG A 549 -5.34 26.38 5.46
N VAL A 550 -6.49 25.98 4.92
CA VAL A 550 -7.39 26.84 4.11
C VAL A 550 -8.49 27.47 4.94
N GLY A 551 -8.66 27.07 6.21
CA GLY A 551 -9.71 27.60 7.10
C GLY A 551 -11.08 26.98 6.86
N VAL A 552 -11.15 25.78 6.31
CA VAL A 552 -12.39 24.99 6.21
C VAL A 552 -12.64 24.29 7.54
N SER A 553 -13.84 24.46 8.10
CA SER A 553 -14.23 23.77 9.33
C SER A 553 -14.45 22.28 9.08
N TYR A 554 -13.95 21.42 9.97
CA TYR A 554 -14.01 19.97 9.83
C TYR A 554 -14.29 19.27 11.16
N ARG A 555 -14.77 18.03 11.08
CA ARG A 555 -15.02 17.17 12.23
C ARG A 555 -14.95 15.70 11.84
N THR A 556 -14.47 14.85 12.75
CA THR A 556 -14.47 13.40 12.57
C THR A 556 -15.39 12.70 13.56
N TYR A 557 -15.97 11.61 13.09
CA TYR A 557 -16.81 10.67 13.84
C TYR A 557 -16.23 9.27 13.62
N GLY A 558 -15.19 8.94 14.38
CA GLY A 558 -14.56 7.61 14.38
C GLY A 558 -13.34 7.42 13.47
N GLU A 559 -13.19 8.22 12.40
CA GLU A 559 -12.00 8.18 11.58
C GLU A 559 -10.80 8.82 12.29
N PHE A 560 -9.68 8.09 12.39
CA PHE A 560 -8.47 8.50 13.13
C PHE A 560 -8.77 8.95 14.57
N ALA A 561 -9.76 8.30 15.17
CA ALA A 561 -10.19 8.59 16.54
C ALA A 561 -10.62 7.30 17.25
N ASP A 562 -9.68 6.70 18.00
CA ASP A 562 -9.88 5.47 18.74
C ASP A 562 -10.10 5.73 20.21
N ASP A 563 -10.86 4.83 20.87
CA ASP A 563 -11.12 4.91 22.30
C ASP A 563 -11.58 6.32 22.75
N TYR A 564 -12.41 7.00 21.93
CA TYR A 564 -12.91 8.37 22.16
C TYR A 564 -11.80 9.44 22.21
N LYS A 565 -10.71 9.25 21.47
CA LYS A 565 -9.57 10.18 21.41
C LYS A 565 -9.05 10.26 19.96
N PRO A 566 -8.59 11.44 19.53
CA PRO A 566 -7.97 11.58 18.23
C PRO A 566 -6.57 10.99 18.21
N ASN A 567 -6.24 10.26 17.15
CA ASN A 567 -4.91 9.65 16.95
C ASN A 567 -3.88 10.69 16.50
N ILE A 568 -4.32 11.73 15.79
CA ILE A 568 -3.46 12.78 15.25
C ILE A 568 -3.79 14.15 15.86
N ARG A 569 -2.76 15.01 15.92
CA ARG A 569 -2.85 16.33 16.54
C ARG A 569 -3.92 17.24 15.88
N THR A 570 -4.06 17.16 14.58
CA THR A 570 -4.98 18.01 13.81
C THR A 570 -6.45 17.80 14.22
N LEU A 571 -6.79 16.60 14.68
CA LEU A 571 -8.15 16.27 15.13
C LEU A 571 -8.45 16.64 16.57
N GLN A 572 -7.50 17.19 17.34
CA GLN A 572 -7.75 17.63 18.70
C GLN A 572 -8.78 18.77 18.72
N GLY A 573 -9.90 18.56 19.42
CA GLY A 573 -11.05 19.48 19.43
C GLY A 573 -11.97 19.37 18.19
N HIS A 574 -11.63 18.55 17.22
CA HIS A 574 -12.37 18.36 15.97
C HIS A 574 -12.94 16.94 15.82
N PHE A 575 -13.19 16.23 16.91
CA PHE A 575 -13.79 14.90 16.92
C PHE A 575 -15.02 14.87 17.84
N CYS A 576 -15.94 13.94 17.61
CA CYS A 576 -17.08 13.71 18.50
C CYS A 576 -16.66 12.84 19.69
N PRO A 577 -16.66 13.37 20.94
CA PRO A 577 -16.07 12.68 22.10
C PRO A 577 -16.94 11.52 22.63
N TYR A 578 -18.11 11.31 22.09
CA TYR A 578 -19.00 10.20 22.45
C TYR A 578 -19.36 9.31 21.26
N TYR A 579 -18.80 9.57 20.09
CA TYR A 579 -18.94 8.68 18.93
C TYR A 579 -18.08 7.45 19.13
N THR A 580 -18.70 6.28 18.97
CA THR A 580 -17.98 5.02 19.11
C THR A 580 -17.21 4.72 17.83
N GLY A 581 -15.87 4.72 17.90
CA GLY A 581 -14.99 4.28 16.81
C GLY A 581 -15.09 2.77 16.57
N TRP A 582 -13.97 2.10 16.46
CA TRP A 582 -13.95 0.66 16.25
C TRP A 582 -14.47 -0.13 17.46
N ASP A 583 -15.64 -0.69 17.35
CA ASP A 583 -16.24 -1.67 18.27
C ASP A 583 -17.39 -2.39 17.55
N LEU A 584 -17.17 -3.58 17.02
CA LEU A 584 -18.17 -4.38 16.33
C LEU A 584 -19.33 -4.85 17.25
N GLY A 585 -19.21 -4.65 18.55
CA GLY A 585 -20.30 -4.87 19.51
C GLY A 585 -21.32 -3.74 19.54
N VAL A 586 -20.99 -2.57 18.98
CA VAL A 586 -21.88 -1.40 18.86
C VAL A 586 -22.39 -1.34 17.42
N ARG A 587 -23.71 -1.26 17.26
CA ARG A 587 -24.37 -1.18 15.96
C ARG A 587 -24.09 0.16 15.27
N ASP A 588 -24.02 0.14 13.93
CA ASP A 588 -23.88 1.36 13.13
C ASP A 588 -25.13 2.24 13.20
N THR A 589 -26.31 1.67 13.39
CA THR A 589 -27.52 2.44 13.70
C THR A 589 -27.40 3.25 15.00
N VAL A 590 -26.65 2.76 16.00
CA VAL A 590 -26.32 3.51 17.22
C VAL A 590 -25.33 4.63 16.89
N ARG A 591 -24.29 4.35 16.08
CA ARG A 591 -23.32 5.35 15.62
C ARG A 591 -24.02 6.49 14.87
N VAL A 592 -24.93 6.16 13.98
CA VAL A 592 -25.73 7.17 13.26
C VAL A 592 -26.63 7.96 14.23
N SER A 593 -27.18 7.36 15.27
CA SER A 593 -27.91 8.09 16.31
C SER A 593 -27.03 9.06 17.08
N GLN A 594 -25.78 8.69 17.38
CA GLN A 594 -24.78 9.57 18.00
C GLN A 594 -24.44 10.74 17.06
N TRP A 595 -24.23 10.47 15.77
CA TRP A 595 -24.02 11.52 14.76
C TRP A 595 -25.22 12.45 14.63
N LYS A 596 -26.44 11.93 14.53
CA LYS A 596 -27.69 12.74 14.44
C LYS A 596 -27.80 13.71 15.60
N GLN A 597 -27.52 13.25 16.83
CA GLN A 597 -27.57 14.07 18.03
C GLN A 597 -26.65 15.29 17.95
N GLU A 598 -25.41 15.09 17.51
CA GLU A 598 -24.45 16.20 17.37
C GLU A 598 -24.76 17.05 16.15
N PHE A 599 -25.11 16.43 15.00
CA PHE A 599 -25.52 17.11 13.79
C PHE A 599 -26.64 18.11 14.05
N ASP A 600 -27.75 17.68 14.71
CA ASP A 600 -28.89 18.53 15.01
C ASP A 600 -28.53 19.68 15.96
N SER A 601 -27.69 19.40 16.96
CA SER A 601 -27.18 20.39 17.91
C SER A 601 -26.36 21.48 17.21
N LEU A 602 -25.42 21.08 16.34
CA LEU A 602 -24.56 22.00 15.60
C LEU A 602 -25.36 22.79 14.55
N LEU A 603 -26.31 22.14 13.87
CA LEU A 603 -27.17 22.75 12.89
C LEU A 603 -28.04 23.84 13.53
N ALA A 604 -28.61 23.56 14.70
CA ALA A 604 -29.47 24.49 15.43
C ALA A 604 -28.76 25.80 15.82
N VAL A 605 -27.42 25.73 16.04
CA VAL A 605 -26.62 26.93 16.39
C VAL A 605 -25.80 27.45 15.22
N ASN A 606 -26.05 26.96 14.00
CA ASN A 606 -25.33 27.31 12.76
C ASN A 606 -23.81 27.13 12.86
N ALA A 607 -23.40 26.07 13.56
CA ALA A 607 -21.99 25.70 13.78
C ALA A 607 -21.59 24.40 13.07
N LEU A 608 -22.41 23.89 12.14
CA LEU A 608 -22.12 22.65 11.42
C LEU A 608 -20.83 22.79 10.60
N PRO A 609 -19.87 21.86 10.72
CA PRO A 609 -18.64 21.88 9.94
C PRO A 609 -18.93 21.70 8.44
N ARG A 610 -18.08 22.27 7.61
CA ARG A 610 -18.18 22.12 6.15
C ARG A 610 -17.78 20.72 5.68
N PHE A 611 -16.88 20.07 6.41
CA PHE A 611 -16.39 18.72 6.13
C PHE A 611 -16.56 17.82 7.35
N SER A 612 -17.16 16.66 7.16
CA SER A 612 -17.35 15.67 8.22
C SER A 612 -16.96 14.28 7.70
N THR A 613 -16.05 13.60 8.41
CA THR A 613 -15.71 12.19 8.17
C THR A 613 -16.45 11.32 9.17
N VAL A 614 -16.96 10.17 8.73
CA VAL A 614 -17.77 9.26 9.55
C VAL A 614 -17.35 7.83 9.27
N ARG A 615 -17.13 7.05 10.32
CA ARG A 615 -16.83 5.61 10.20
C ARG A 615 -18.06 4.79 10.51
N LEU A 616 -18.42 3.85 9.64
CA LEU A 616 -19.49 2.85 9.82
C LEU A 616 -18.94 1.48 9.46
N GLY A 617 -18.31 0.80 10.43
CA GLY A 617 -17.49 -0.40 10.19
C GLY A 617 -18.16 -1.74 10.46
N ASN A 618 -19.47 -1.80 10.73
CA ASN A 618 -20.11 -3.07 11.11
C ASN A 618 -20.26 -4.07 9.95
N ASP A 619 -20.16 -3.62 8.72
CA ASP A 619 -20.16 -4.54 7.57
C ASP A 619 -18.91 -5.42 7.50
N HIS A 620 -17.83 -5.08 8.22
CA HIS A 620 -16.70 -6.00 8.48
C HIS A 620 -17.17 -7.33 9.07
N THR A 621 -18.14 -7.34 10.00
CA THR A 621 -18.72 -8.49 10.73
C THR A 621 -17.75 -9.16 11.71
N GLU A 622 -18.27 -10.02 12.59
CA GLU A 622 -17.47 -10.92 13.45
C GLU A 622 -17.55 -12.40 12.97
N GLY A 623 -17.81 -12.61 11.69
CA GLY A 623 -17.95 -13.92 11.09
C GLY A 623 -19.04 -14.76 11.75
N LEU A 624 -18.75 -16.02 12.04
CA LEU A 624 -19.70 -16.96 12.67
C LEU A 624 -19.47 -17.15 14.17
N LYS A 625 -18.90 -16.17 14.84
CA LYS A 625 -18.61 -16.23 16.28
C LYS A 625 -19.91 -16.43 17.08
N LYS A 626 -20.00 -17.54 17.80
CA LYS A 626 -21.21 -17.91 18.55
C LYS A 626 -21.63 -16.83 19.54
N GLY A 627 -22.92 -16.48 19.55
CA GLY A 627 -23.49 -15.44 20.43
C GLY A 627 -23.34 -14.01 19.91
N LYS A 628 -22.53 -13.78 18.87
CA LYS A 628 -22.42 -12.49 18.16
C LYS A 628 -23.44 -12.41 17.03
N PRO A 629 -23.78 -11.21 16.52
CA PRO A 629 -24.70 -11.11 15.38
C PRO A 629 -24.23 -11.94 14.19
N THR A 630 -25.16 -12.41 13.38
CA THR A 630 -24.80 -13.08 12.12
C THR A 630 -24.19 -12.07 11.15
N PRO A 631 -23.39 -12.51 10.15
CA PRO A 631 -22.91 -11.62 9.09
C PRO A 631 -24.05 -10.86 8.40
N PHE A 632 -25.22 -11.48 8.24
CA PHE A 632 -26.39 -10.80 7.68
C PHE A 632 -26.92 -9.71 8.59
N ALA A 633 -26.98 -9.95 9.89
CA ALA A 633 -27.44 -8.97 10.87
C ALA A 633 -26.47 -7.76 10.95
N HIS A 634 -25.16 -8.00 10.91
CA HIS A 634 -24.15 -6.94 10.89
C HIS A 634 -24.25 -6.06 9.64
N VAL A 635 -24.24 -6.68 8.45
CA VAL A 635 -24.30 -5.92 7.19
C VAL A 635 -25.65 -5.22 7.00
N ALA A 636 -26.77 -5.84 7.43
CA ALA A 636 -28.07 -5.20 7.36
C ALA A 636 -28.22 -4.03 8.36
N ASP A 637 -27.54 -4.07 9.51
CA ASP A 637 -27.47 -2.95 10.44
C ASP A 637 -26.67 -1.77 9.84
N ASN A 638 -25.53 -2.06 9.22
CA ASN A 638 -24.74 -1.07 8.48
C ASN A 638 -25.57 -0.45 7.33
N ASP A 639 -26.26 -1.28 6.54
CA ASP A 639 -27.13 -0.82 5.45
C ASP A 639 -28.24 0.11 5.95
N LEU A 640 -28.92 -0.27 7.05
CA LEU A 640 -29.93 0.57 7.67
C LEU A 640 -29.34 1.89 8.18
N ALA A 641 -28.17 1.83 8.81
CA ALA A 641 -27.48 3.01 9.29
C ALA A 641 -27.15 3.99 8.15
N VAL A 642 -26.64 3.48 7.02
CA VAL A 642 -26.41 4.28 5.80
C VAL A 642 -27.72 4.91 5.30
N GLY A 643 -28.80 4.13 5.22
CA GLY A 643 -30.11 4.63 4.83
C GLY A 643 -30.63 5.73 5.75
N GLU A 644 -30.55 5.51 7.06
CA GLU A 644 -30.97 6.49 8.08
C GLU A 644 -30.13 7.77 8.08
N PHE A 645 -28.84 7.67 7.78
CA PHE A 645 -27.97 8.83 7.64
C PHE A 645 -28.42 9.71 6.47
N VAL A 646 -28.60 9.11 5.29
CA VAL A 646 -29.03 9.85 4.09
C VAL A 646 -30.44 10.38 4.24
N GLU A 647 -31.35 9.63 4.85
CA GLU A 647 -32.72 10.10 5.14
C GLU A 647 -32.67 11.34 6.04
N HIS A 648 -31.94 11.30 7.15
CA HIS A 648 -31.86 12.43 8.09
C HIS A 648 -31.27 13.68 7.42
N LEU A 649 -30.18 13.50 6.65
CA LEU A 649 -29.56 14.58 5.90
C LEU A 649 -30.51 15.15 4.84
N SER A 650 -31.25 14.29 4.10
CA SER A 650 -32.17 14.72 3.04
C SER A 650 -33.37 15.47 3.55
N LYS A 651 -33.77 15.25 4.82
CA LYS A 651 -34.84 16.00 5.51
C LYS A 651 -34.37 17.35 6.10
N SER A 652 -33.05 17.57 6.12
CA SER A 652 -32.48 18.77 6.73
C SER A 652 -32.58 19.99 5.79
N PRO A 653 -32.60 21.23 6.33
CA PRO A 653 -32.63 22.44 5.50
C PRO A 653 -31.37 22.67 4.66
N ILE A 654 -30.31 21.92 4.89
CA ILE A 654 -29.05 22.03 4.15
C ILE A 654 -28.95 21.06 2.97
N TRP A 655 -29.97 20.22 2.72
CA TRP A 655 -29.89 19.16 1.68
C TRP A 655 -29.50 19.70 0.31
N ALA A 656 -30.06 20.84 -0.10
CA ALA A 656 -29.74 21.48 -1.37
C ALA A 656 -28.24 21.83 -1.56
N GLN A 657 -27.49 21.92 -0.45
CA GLN A 657 -26.08 22.32 -0.42
C GLN A 657 -25.18 21.23 0.15
N SER A 658 -25.69 20.00 0.23
CA SER A 658 -25.01 18.88 0.84
C SER A 658 -24.72 17.77 -0.17
N VAL A 659 -23.62 17.08 0.04
CA VAL A 659 -23.29 15.82 -0.60
C VAL A 659 -22.74 14.84 0.43
N VAL A 660 -23.08 13.58 0.29
CA VAL A 660 -22.46 12.48 1.03
C VAL A 660 -21.84 11.50 0.05
N PHE A 661 -20.57 11.16 0.28
CA PHE A 661 -19.83 10.07 -0.36
C PHE A 661 -19.70 8.94 0.64
N ILE A 662 -19.99 7.73 0.22
CA ILE A 662 -19.96 6.52 1.06
C ILE A 662 -19.19 5.47 0.30
N LEU A 663 -18.07 5.00 0.82
CA LEU A 663 -17.25 3.99 0.18
C LEU A 663 -16.57 3.08 1.23
N GLU A 664 -15.99 2.00 0.77
CA GLU A 664 -15.16 1.13 1.58
C GLU A 664 -13.73 1.69 1.63
N ASP A 665 -13.01 1.41 2.71
CA ASP A 665 -11.58 1.70 2.82
C ASP A 665 -10.75 0.84 1.86
N ASP A 666 -11.08 -0.44 1.78
CA ASP A 666 -10.51 -1.43 0.88
C ASP A 666 -11.56 -2.47 0.43
N ALA A 667 -11.14 -3.47 -0.36
CA ALA A 667 -12.00 -4.52 -0.89
C ALA A 667 -11.58 -5.94 -0.46
N GLN A 668 -10.78 -6.09 0.59
CA GLN A 668 -10.07 -7.35 0.90
C GLN A 668 -10.98 -8.54 1.24
N ASN A 669 -12.21 -8.30 1.69
CA ASN A 669 -13.09 -9.35 2.21
C ASN A 669 -13.98 -10.01 1.15
N GLY A 670 -13.66 -9.88 -0.12
CA GLY A 670 -14.52 -10.49 -1.11
C GLY A 670 -13.92 -10.79 -2.48
N PRO A 671 -14.61 -11.65 -3.24
CA PRO A 671 -14.32 -11.87 -4.64
C PRO A 671 -14.93 -10.78 -5.52
N ASP A 672 -14.29 -10.51 -6.66
CA ASP A 672 -14.83 -9.70 -7.73
C ASP A 672 -14.39 -10.25 -9.10
N HIS A 673 -15.29 -10.23 -10.10
CA HIS A 673 -15.01 -10.81 -11.41
C HIS A 673 -14.24 -9.88 -12.35
N VAL A 674 -14.11 -8.60 -11.97
CA VAL A 674 -13.41 -7.59 -12.79
C VAL A 674 -12.01 -7.35 -12.27
N ASP A 675 -11.88 -6.93 -11.01
CA ASP A 675 -10.61 -6.72 -10.33
C ASP A 675 -10.80 -6.79 -8.80
N ALA A 676 -9.78 -7.25 -8.10
CA ALA A 676 -9.82 -7.40 -6.64
C ALA A 676 -9.96 -6.08 -5.88
N HIS A 677 -9.63 -4.93 -6.50
CA HIS A 677 -9.79 -3.60 -5.91
C HIS A 677 -11.18 -3.00 -6.19
N ARG A 678 -12.02 -3.63 -7.01
CA ARG A 678 -13.31 -3.05 -7.36
C ARG A 678 -14.28 -3.10 -6.18
N SER A 679 -14.78 -1.93 -5.79
CA SER A 679 -15.56 -1.73 -4.58
C SER A 679 -16.84 -0.91 -4.84
N PRO A 680 -17.89 -1.05 -4.02
CA PRO A 680 -19.07 -0.21 -4.15
C PRO A 680 -18.80 1.20 -3.64
N VAL A 681 -19.43 2.19 -4.27
CA VAL A 681 -19.44 3.58 -3.84
C VAL A 681 -20.82 4.17 -4.02
N TYR A 682 -21.27 4.97 -3.05
CA TYR A 682 -22.58 5.58 -3.07
C TYR A 682 -22.42 7.09 -2.96
N ILE A 683 -23.25 7.83 -3.72
CA ILE A 683 -23.25 9.29 -3.72
C ILE A 683 -24.68 9.74 -3.62
N ALA A 684 -24.99 10.60 -2.64
CA ALA A 684 -26.30 11.21 -2.49
C ALA A 684 -26.17 12.69 -2.14
N GLY A 685 -27.11 13.51 -2.58
CA GLY A 685 -27.13 14.95 -2.31
C GLY A 685 -28.15 15.67 -3.18
N GLY A 686 -28.51 16.90 -2.78
CA GLY A 686 -29.50 17.67 -3.53
C GLY A 686 -29.06 18.01 -4.96
N LEU A 687 -27.75 18.07 -5.23
CA LEU A 687 -27.19 18.33 -6.56
C LEU A 687 -26.62 17.07 -7.24
N VAL A 688 -26.84 15.90 -6.68
CA VAL A 688 -26.49 14.62 -7.29
C VAL A 688 -27.60 14.21 -8.26
N LYS A 689 -27.20 13.69 -9.43
CA LYS A 689 -28.14 13.16 -10.42
C LYS A 689 -28.98 12.02 -9.87
N ARG A 690 -30.19 11.90 -10.40
CA ARG A 690 -31.07 10.77 -10.10
C ARG A 690 -31.08 9.76 -11.25
N HIS A 691 -31.19 8.47 -10.90
CA HIS A 691 -31.30 7.36 -11.86
C HIS A 691 -30.21 7.38 -12.93
N PHE A 692 -28.97 7.68 -12.56
CA PHE A 692 -27.85 7.83 -13.48
C PHE A 692 -26.86 6.68 -13.30
N VAL A 693 -26.39 6.13 -14.42
CA VAL A 693 -25.34 5.11 -14.45
C VAL A 693 -24.12 5.70 -15.12
N ASP A 694 -22.96 5.60 -14.47
CA ASP A 694 -21.69 6.06 -15.03
C ASP A 694 -20.66 4.92 -14.96
N HIS A 695 -20.18 4.51 -16.13
CA HIS A 695 -19.15 3.48 -16.31
C HIS A 695 -17.73 4.06 -16.38
N THR A 696 -17.57 5.34 -16.11
CA THR A 696 -16.25 5.97 -16.04
C THR A 696 -15.44 5.34 -14.91
N MET A 697 -14.17 5.08 -15.18
CA MET A 697 -13.26 4.60 -14.15
C MET A 697 -13.00 5.71 -13.12
N TYR A 698 -13.24 5.39 -11.87
CA TYR A 698 -12.97 6.23 -10.72
C TYR A 698 -12.26 5.43 -9.63
N SER A 699 -11.59 6.14 -8.72
CA SER A 699 -10.96 5.52 -7.54
C SER A 699 -11.23 6.34 -6.27
N THR A 700 -10.72 5.87 -5.13
CA THR A 700 -10.73 6.63 -3.87
C THR A 700 -10.17 8.03 -4.06
N SER A 701 -9.07 8.17 -4.80
CA SER A 701 -8.48 9.48 -5.16
C SER A 701 -9.42 10.37 -5.98
N SER A 702 -10.31 9.78 -6.78
CA SER A 702 -11.35 10.54 -7.52
C SER A 702 -12.39 11.17 -6.59
N VAL A 703 -12.76 10.47 -5.51
CA VAL A 703 -13.64 11.00 -4.47
C VAL A 703 -12.95 12.13 -3.72
N LEU A 704 -11.70 11.93 -3.29
CA LEU A 704 -10.91 12.97 -2.62
C LEU A 704 -10.77 14.21 -3.50
N ARG A 705 -10.41 14.05 -4.79
CA ARG A 705 -10.33 15.17 -5.73
C ARG A 705 -11.65 15.95 -5.83
N THR A 706 -12.77 15.24 -5.81
CA THR A 706 -14.10 15.87 -5.84
C THR A 706 -14.36 16.67 -4.58
N ILE A 707 -14.03 16.12 -3.42
CA ILE A 707 -14.17 16.78 -2.11
C ILE A 707 -13.29 18.04 -2.06
N GLU A 708 -12.05 17.95 -2.48
CA GLU A 708 -11.09 19.07 -2.54
C GLU A 708 -11.63 20.22 -3.39
N LEU A 709 -12.08 19.93 -4.59
CA LEU A 709 -12.65 20.95 -5.47
C LEU A 709 -13.87 21.61 -4.87
N ILE A 710 -14.78 20.86 -4.23
CA ILE A 710 -15.96 21.41 -3.54
C ILE A 710 -15.54 22.35 -2.40
N LEU A 711 -14.57 21.94 -1.61
CA LEU A 711 -14.13 22.66 -0.42
C LEU A 711 -13.10 23.76 -0.72
N GLY A 712 -12.52 23.78 -1.93
CA GLY A 712 -11.47 24.70 -2.37
C GLY A 712 -10.09 24.34 -1.83
N LEU A 713 -9.84 23.04 -1.52
CA LEU A 713 -8.59 22.53 -1.03
C LEU A 713 -7.62 22.24 -2.20
N PRO A 714 -6.32 22.48 -2.04
CA PRO A 714 -5.32 21.96 -2.98
C PRO A 714 -5.26 20.42 -2.85
N PRO A 715 -4.74 19.71 -3.87
CA PRO A 715 -4.52 18.28 -3.76
C PRO A 715 -3.41 17.96 -2.75
N MET A 716 -3.55 16.86 -2.04
CA MET A 716 -2.61 16.37 -1.05
C MET A 716 -1.40 15.70 -1.70
N THR A 717 -1.62 14.99 -2.80
CA THR A 717 -0.62 14.15 -3.48
C THR A 717 -0.71 14.25 -5.00
N GLN A 718 0.15 13.53 -5.70
CA GLN A 718 0.07 13.39 -7.15
C GLN A 718 -1.14 12.54 -7.58
N TYR A 719 -1.65 11.68 -6.73
CA TYR A 719 -2.76 10.77 -7.04
C TYR A 719 -4.09 11.50 -7.13
N ASP A 720 -4.49 12.21 -6.09
CA ASP A 720 -5.71 13.02 -6.10
C ASP A 720 -5.61 14.18 -7.10
N ALA A 721 -4.42 14.82 -7.23
CA ALA A 721 -4.19 15.84 -8.25
C ALA A 721 -4.48 15.33 -9.68
N ALA A 722 -4.15 14.06 -9.95
CA ALA A 722 -4.34 13.42 -11.25
C ALA A 722 -5.73 12.83 -11.45
N ALA A 723 -6.44 12.55 -10.38
CA ALA A 723 -7.68 11.79 -10.42
C ALA A 723 -8.79 12.53 -11.18
N THR A 724 -9.61 11.78 -11.87
CA THR A 724 -10.80 12.32 -12.54
C THR A 724 -11.88 12.56 -11.49
N PRO A 725 -12.32 13.80 -11.24
CA PRO A 725 -13.39 14.06 -10.28
C PRO A 725 -14.74 13.56 -10.79
N LEU A 726 -15.67 13.31 -9.88
CA LEU A 726 -16.99 12.72 -10.16
C LEU A 726 -18.00 13.74 -10.70
N TRP A 727 -17.57 14.76 -11.42
CA TRP A 727 -18.42 15.84 -11.92
C TRP A 727 -19.62 15.34 -12.76
N ARG A 728 -19.46 14.21 -13.46
CA ARG A 728 -20.53 13.61 -14.26
C ARG A 728 -21.75 13.17 -13.42
N CYS A 729 -21.53 12.90 -12.15
CA CYS A 729 -22.57 12.49 -11.19
C CYS A 729 -23.44 13.64 -10.71
N PHE A 730 -23.12 14.89 -11.07
CA PHE A 730 -23.77 16.08 -10.54
C PHE A 730 -24.61 16.81 -11.60
N GLN A 731 -25.58 17.58 -11.14
CA GLN A 731 -26.49 18.40 -11.94
C GLN A 731 -26.64 19.81 -11.36
N VAL A 732 -26.96 20.77 -12.24
CA VAL A 732 -27.04 22.21 -11.87
C VAL A 732 -28.28 22.53 -11.02
N GLN A 733 -29.40 21.90 -11.32
CA GLN A 733 -30.65 22.11 -10.60
C GLN A 733 -30.79 21.11 -9.47
N PRO A 734 -31.00 21.55 -8.23
CA PRO A 734 -31.14 20.60 -7.12
C PRO A 734 -32.45 19.82 -7.20
N ASP A 735 -32.36 18.53 -6.93
CA ASP A 735 -33.50 17.66 -6.64
C ASP A 735 -33.63 17.55 -5.12
N LEU A 736 -34.72 18.09 -4.58
CA LEU A 736 -34.99 18.17 -3.13
C LEU A 736 -35.85 17.00 -2.64
N ASN A 737 -36.15 16.01 -3.47
CA ASN A 737 -36.86 14.82 -3.02
C ASN A 737 -36.09 14.13 -1.90
N VAL A 738 -36.80 13.86 -0.82
CA VAL A 738 -36.26 13.21 0.37
C VAL A 738 -35.98 11.72 0.06
N PHE A 739 -34.84 11.24 0.45
CA PHE A 739 -34.58 9.80 0.50
C PHE A 739 -35.31 9.18 1.69
N HIS A 740 -35.88 8.01 1.51
CA HIS A 740 -36.56 7.27 2.56
C HIS A 740 -35.80 5.96 2.88
N ALA A 741 -35.32 5.85 4.11
CA ALA A 741 -34.66 4.65 4.57
C ALA A 741 -35.64 3.46 4.56
N LEU A 742 -35.17 2.36 4.01
CA LEU A 742 -35.92 1.11 3.97
C LEU A 742 -35.61 0.28 5.23
N PRO A 743 -36.61 -0.35 5.83
CA PRO A 743 -36.37 -1.21 6.98
C PRO A 743 -35.51 -2.43 6.58
N ALA A 744 -34.76 -2.94 7.54
CA ALA A 744 -34.01 -4.17 7.33
C ALA A 744 -34.97 -5.35 7.06
N ASN A 745 -34.63 -6.18 6.08
CA ASN A 745 -35.42 -7.39 5.73
C ASN A 745 -34.98 -8.62 6.50
N VAL A 746 -34.04 -8.46 7.46
CA VAL A 746 -33.54 -9.52 8.35
C VAL A 746 -33.57 -9.04 9.79
N ASP A 747 -33.63 -9.97 10.73
CA ASP A 747 -33.60 -9.63 12.15
C ASP A 747 -32.17 -9.15 12.53
N LEU A 748 -32.04 -7.87 12.86
CA LEU A 748 -30.78 -7.27 13.32
C LEU A 748 -30.30 -7.84 14.67
N GLY A 749 -31.17 -8.54 15.40
CA GLY A 749 -30.86 -9.25 16.63
C GLY A 749 -30.43 -10.70 16.42
N GLU A 750 -30.47 -11.21 15.19
CA GLU A 750 -30.10 -12.58 14.88
C GLU A 750 -28.64 -12.86 15.26
N LYS A 751 -28.45 -13.96 16.03
CA LYS A 751 -27.12 -14.33 16.51
C LYS A 751 -26.69 -15.69 15.95
N ASN A 752 -25.38 -15.85 15.79
CA ASN A 752 -24.77 -17.12 15.47
C ASN A 752 -24.99 -18.11 16.61
N ILE A 753 -25.75 -19.18 16.37
CA ILE A 753 -26.06 -20.22 17.37
C ILE A 753 -25.36 -21.56 17.05
N ALA A 754 -25.05 -21.81 15.78
CA ALA A 754 -24.39 -23.02 15.33
C ALA A 754 -22.98 -23.18 15.93
N TRP A 755 -22.56 -24.42 16.16
CA TRP A 755 -21.22 -24.77 16.61
C TRP A 755 -20.57 -25.74 15.61
N ASN A 756 -20.44 -25.28 14.36
CA ASN A 756 -19.79 -26.02 13.28
C ASN A 756 -18.28 -25.66 13.21
N GLU A 757 -17.60 -26.17 12.20
CA GLU A 757 -16.17 -25.91 12.00
C GLU A 757 -15.86 -24.40 11.86
N MET A 758 -16.65 -23.69 11.05
CA MET A 758 -16.46 -22.25 10.82
C MET A 758 -16.73 -21.42 12.08
N ALA A 759 -17.74 -21.81 12.87
CA ALA A 759 -18.00 -21.16 14.16
C ALA A 759 -16.85 -21.38 15.16
N ARG A 760 -16.26 -22.58 15.18
CA ARG A 760 -15.06 -22.85 16.02
C ARG A 760 -13.85 -22.01 15.57
N LYS A 761 -13.63 -21.90 14.25
CA LYS A 761 -12.58 -21.04 13.71
C LYS A 761 -12.82 -19.57 14.09
N SER A 762 -14.05 -19.08 13.92
CA SER A 762 -14.44 -17.71 14.31
C SER A 762 -14.23 -17.41 15.79
N ALA A 763 -14.52 -18.41 16.66
CA ALA A 763 -14.38 -18.22 18.10
C ALA A 763 -12.95 -17.92 18.56
N GLY A 764 -11.96 -18.34 17.77
CA GLY A 764 -10.54 -18.09 18.04
C GLY A 764 -10.02 -16.75 17.49
N LEU A 765 -10.84 -15.98 16.80
CA LEU A 765 -10.44 -14.72 16.20
C LEU A 765 -10.61 -13.55 17.19
N ASP A 766 -9.65 -12.61 17.14
CA ASP A 766 -9.64 -11.41 17.99
C ASP A 766 -10.18 -10.21 17.22
N PHE A 767 -11.43 -9.86 17.44
CA PHE A 767 -12.10 -8.68 16.85
C PHE A 767 -12.06 -7.44 17.75
N THR A 768 -11.24 -7.43 18.78
CA THR A 768 -11.17 -6.31 19.74
C THR A 768 -10.45 -5.09 19.18
N LYS A 769 -9.68 -5.28 18.14
CA LYS A 769 -9.03 -4.24 17.35
C LYS A 769 -9.14 -4.60 15.89
N GLU A 770 -9.00 -3.61 15.03
CA GLU A 770 -8.95 -3.79 13.59
C GLU A 770 -7.88 -4.78 13.18
N ASP A 771 -8.21 -5.57 12.20
CA ASP A 771 -7.31 -6.43 11.43
C ASP A 771 -6.34 -7.32 12.26
N ARG A 772 -6.73 -7.63 13.50
CA ARG A 772 -6.03 -8.64 14.30
C ARG A 772 -6.35 -10.07 13.93
N ILE A 773 -7.14 -10.25 12.90
CA ILE A 773 -7.60 -11.55 12.43
C ILE A 773 -6.84 -11.99 11.19
N PRO A 774 -6.61 -13.29 10.97
CA PRO A 774 -6.07 -13.80 9.72
C PRO A 774 -7.13 -13.71 8.61
N ASP A 775 -7.02 -12.75 7.69
CA ASP A 775 -8.03 -12.42 6.68
C ASP A 775 -8.40 -13.60 5.80
N ASN A 776 -7.42 -14.34 5.30
CA ASN A 776 -7.68 -15.53 4.50
C ASN A 776 -8.59 -16.54 5.22
N LEU A 777 -8.42 -16.69 6.53
CA LEU A 777 -9.29 -17.55 7.35
C LEU A 777 -10.66 -16.91 7.53
N PHE A 778 -10.71 -15.62 7.78
CA PHE A 778 -11.95 -14.88 7.97
C PHE A 778 -12.81 -14.88 6.71
N ASN A 779 -12.20 -14.67 5.57
CA ASN A 779 -12.85 -14.72 4.27
C ASN A 779 -13.40 -16.11 3.94
N GLU A 780 -12.65 -17.20 4.27
CA GLU A 780 -13.16 -18.56 4.17
C GLU A 780 -14.39 -18.77 5.07
N ILE A 781 -14.37 -18.23 6.26
CA ILE A 781 -15.48 -18.32 7.22
C ILE A 781 -16.73 -17.65 6.66
N LEU A 782 -16.60 -16.42 6.14
CA LEU A 782 -17.73 -15.68 5.56
C LEU A 782 -18.31 -16.41 4.35
N TRP A 783 -17.46 -16.78 3.39
CA TRP A 783 -17.92 -17.47 2.18
C TRP A 783 -18.66 -18.77 2.51
N LYS A 784 -18.05 -19.66 3.28
CA LYS A 784 -18.66 -20.94 3.64
C LYS A 784 -19.84 -20.78 4.58
N GLY A 785 -19.82 -19.78 5.44
CA GLY A 785 -20.91 -19.49 6.35
C GLY A 785 -22.17 -19.03 5.61
N ILE A 786 -22.03 -18.27 4.55
CA ILE A 786 -23.14 -17.68 3.78
C ILE A 786 -23.57 -18.57 2.62
N ARG A 787 -22.63 -19.11 1.86
CA ARG A 787 -22.91 -19.90 0.65
C ARG A 787 -23.01 -21.41 0.91
N GLY A 788 -22.65 -21.87 2.08
CA GLY A 788 -22.61 -23.31 2.46
C GLY A 788 -21.21 -23.89 2.40
N MET A 789 -20.99 -24.95 3.19
CA MET A 789 -19.65 -25.54 3.39
C MET A 789 -19.00 -26.09 2.10
N ASP A 790 -19.83 -26.53 1.15
CA ASP A 790 -19.39 -27.09 -0.14
C ASP A 790 -19.48 -26.09 -1.29
N ALA A 791 -19.80 -24.83 -1.02
CA ALA A 791 -19.97 -23.81 -2.04
C ALA A 791 -18.67 -23.59 -2.82
N ARG A 792 -18.77 -23.58 -4.14
CA ARG A 792 -17.70 -23.28 -5.08
C ARG A 792 -17.92 -21.91 -5.67
N VAL A 793 -16.84 -21.19 -5.91
CA VAL A 793 -16.86 -19.91 -6.61
C VAL A 793 -16.72 -20.19 -8.12
N PRO A 794 -17.56 -19.61 -8.98
CA PRO A 794 -17.44 -19.79 -10.42
C PRO A 794 -16.15 -19.14 -10.96
N ALA A 795 -15.62 -19.70 -12.03
CA ALA A 795 -14.46 -19.13 -12.71
C ALA A 795 -14.81 -17.76 -13.35
N PRO A 796 -13.88 -16.81 -13.40
CA PRO A 796 -14.14 -15.50 -13.97
C PRO A 796 -14.38 -15.58 -15.49
N SER A 797 -15.30 -14.77 -15.99
CA SER A 797 -15.52 -14.64 -17.41
C SER A 797 -14.52 -13.69 -18.10
N ARG A 798 -14.02 -12.69 -17.37
CA ARG A 798 -12.97 -11.73 -17.81
C ARG A 798 -12.45 -10.89 -16.63
N ALA A 799 -11.29 -10.25 -16.85
CA ALA A 799 -10.78 -9.18 -16.00
C ALA A 799 -10.65 -7.87 -16.81
N ALA A 800 -10.83 -6.72 -16.17
CA ALA A 800 -10.84 -5.41 -16.83
C ALA A 800 -9.46 -5.02 -17.38
N PHE A 801 -8.39 -5.31 -16.65
CA PHE A 801 -7.03 -4.83 -16.94
C PHE A 801 -6.09 -5.89 -17.49
N VAL A 802 -6.46 -7.15 -17.41
CA VAL A 802 -5.64 -8.26 -17.90
C VAL A 802 -6.16 -8.72 -19.25
N LYS A 803 -5.36 -8.59 -20.31
CA LYS A 803 -5.67 -9.24 -21.59
C LYS A 803 -5.61 -10.75 -21.38
N ALA A 804 -6.69 -11.46 -21.68
CA ALA A 804 -6.67 -12.91 -21.68
C ALA A 804 -5.54 -13.38 -22.60
N VAL A 805 -4.56 -14.06 -22.06
CA VAL A 805 -3.60 -14.81 -22.88
C VAL A 805 -4.40 -15.96 -23.46
N LYS A 806 -4.57 -15.96 -24.77
CA LYS A 806 -5.13 -17.14 -25.46
C LYS A 806 -4.10 -18.25 -25.28
N ASP A 807 -4.50 -19.30 -24.57
CA ASP A 807 -3.72 -20.53 -24.47
C ASP A 807 -3.42 -21.13 -25.86
#